data_53fc17b4fe89f50916e15e0743c4c913
#
_entry.id   53fc17b4fe89f50916e15e0743c4c913
#
_cell.length_a   1.000
_cell.length_b   1.000
_cell.length_c   1.000
_cell.angle_alpha   90.00
_cell.angle_beta   90.00
_cell.angle_gamma   90.00
#
_symmetry.space_group_name_H-M   'P 1'
#
loop_
_entity.id
_entity.type
_entity.pdbx_description
1 polymer ?
#
loop_
_entity_poly.entity_id
_entity_poly.type
_entity_poly.pdbx_seq_one_letter_code
_entity_poly.pdbx_strand_id
1 'polypeptide(L)'
;DSVRAILSDVNREAREAARSDWAQRRRSVRVTADDSVRAFADAEALAILGKAREARLRQDSALRSYRAITTQRIDAGMGVRRLGLEKLLFRGDNVARVDWSRSGGVWVTPIGSRAQVPMAGGSADGDIIDAVSIPYFPGKESLWLPGEFGVVKADVDERELIHPIANGAEAYYRYATGDSMTITLGAERQIRLRELRITARRPQWRLFVGSFWFDRESGQLVRAAYRLATEIEFWGLASDEIANEATRDSVVERVRDSLARERLSRDDYVRDSVRAAERRARMSDDDDDEAPGWVKAAFRPFRGSLDAVTVEYGLYGNGRFWLPRANTATFSAQFGPIRTPFTFAEKFTYEDVDGDFTTPPVPPALTAVERAAARAARRDSLAADSTRRVADDEDGEVEITVSVGGESDSLRTAQSDSAWRARNCRPGDSTFVRTESRYGGALRVGYTMPCDRASLRTSAALPPASASESDLFDVASRDQLLEALGLSLQPAWGPQRPTVRTGLDLVRYNRVEGFSVAVLGEQQLGAGYTAKALARLGHADLHLNGELGIERTAGQRTVFASVYERLRATAPEWGDPLSFGPSLPAILYGRDEGFYFRATGVEVGDRTVHRRGSFQWRLFHEQQRTAGDSTVTDTWTLGRTFGQAFRSNFTASRLALTGMDASWSRAFGADPQGTQLVTTLRGEGATGTVTYGRAAFEATITRPVARYTLGLTASAGTSVGDLPPQRGWFLGGLRTV
;
A
#
# COMPACT_ATOMS: atom_id res chain seq x y z
N ASP A 1 -5.94 51.70 3.27
CA ASP A 1 -6.35 50.65 4.23
C ASP A 1 -7.74 50.08 3.93
N SER A 2 -8.74 50.87 3.51
CA SER A 2 -10.09 50.35 3.21
C SER A 2 -10.13 49.41 2.01
N VAL A 3 -9.42 49.73 0.91
CA VAL A 3 -9.35 48.86 -0.29
C VAL A 3 -8.68 47.52 0.01
N ARG A 4 -7.62 47.51 0.85
CA ARG A 4 -6.93 46.29 1.25
C ARG A 4 -7.83 45.38 2.13
N ALA A 5 -8.63 45.98 3.01
CA ALA A 5 -9.62 45.26 3.81
C ALA A 5 -10.73 44.64 2.94
N ILE A 6 -11.27 45.39 1.97
CA ILE A 6 -12.28 44.89 1.02
C ILE A 6 -11.73 43.73 0.19
N LEU A 7 -10.49 43.82 -0.33
CA LEU A 7 -9.84 42.75 -1.08
C LEU A 7 -9.58 41.49 -0.24
N SER A 8 -9.27 41.65 1.05
CA SER A 8 -9.12 40.55 1.98
C SER A 8 -10.45 39.79 2.17
N ASP A 9 -11.55 40.50 2.36
CA ASP A 9 -12.89 39.91 2.50
C ASP A 9 -13.37 39.24 1.20
N VAL A 10 -13.15 39.91 0.06
CA VAL A 10 -13.46 39.33 -1.26
C VAL A 10 -12.71 38.00 -1.51
N ASN A 11 -11.41 37.98 -1.18
CA ASN A 11 -10.61 36.76 -1.33
C ASN A 11 -11.10 35.63 -0.39
N ARG A 12 -11.48 35.94 0.85
CA ARG A 12 -12.03 34.97 1.80
C ARG A 12 -13.36 34.40 1.30
N GLU A 13 -14.30 35.26 0.92
CA GLU A 13 -15.61 34.86 0.41
C GLU A 13 -15.52 34.06 -0.90
N ALA A 14 -14.61 34.44 -1.80
CA ALA A 14 -14.37 33.69 -3.03
C ALA A 14 -13.87 32.28 -2.75
N ARG A 15 -12.95 32.10 -1.79
CA ARG A 15 -12.49 30.78 -1.36
C ARG A 15 -13.59 29.96 -0.67
N GLU A 16 -14.43 30.58 0.14
CA GLU A 16 -15.56 29.92 0.78
C GLU A 16 -16.62 29.50 -0.24
N ALA A 17 -16.95 30.36 -1.19
CA ALA A 17 -17.86 30.06 -2.27
C ALA A 17 -17.33 28.95 -3.18
N ALA A 18 -16.04 28.96 -3.53
CA ALA A 18 -15.41 27.90 -4.29
C ALA A 18 -15.39 26.56 -3.54
N ARG A 19 -15.17 26.56 -2.24
CA ARG A 19 -15.28 25.36 -1.40
C ARG A 19 -16.72 24.81 -1.38
N SER A 20 -17.72 25.69 -1.28
CA SER A 20 -19.13 25.31 -1.33
C SER A 20 -19.50 24.75 -2.70
N ASP A 21 -19.14 25.42 -3.78
CA ASP A 21 -19.37 24.96 -5.14
C ASP A 21 -18.67 23.60 -5.42
N TRP A 22 -17.43 23.45 -4.96
CA TRP A 22 -16.69 22.19 -5.06
C TRP A 22 -17.34 21.07 -4.24
N ALA A 23 -17.85 21.37 -3.05
CA ALA A 23 -18.58 20.40 -2.24
C ALA A 23 -19.93 19.99 -2.86
N GLN A 24 -20.61 20.92 -3.53
CA GLN A 24 -21.88 20.65 -4.22
C GLN A 24 -21.68 19.86 -5.53
N ARG A 25 -20.52 19.94 -6.16
CA ARG A 25 -20.17 19.20 -7.40
C ARG A 25 -19.69 17.79 -7.12
N ARG A 26 -20.18 17.14 -6.07
CA ARG A 26 -19.88 15.71 -5.80
C ARG A 26 -20.12 14.90 -7.07
N ARG A 27 -19.08 14.21 -7.50
CA ARG A 27 -19.19 13.26 -8.60
C ARG A 27 -19.55 11.90 -8.02
N SER A 28 -20.78 11.50 -8.18
CA SER A 28 -21.22 10.14 -7.88
C SER A 28 -21.99 9.60 -9.06
N VAL A 29 -21.72 8.35 -9.42
CA VAL A 29 -22.58 7.64 -10.36
C VAL A 29 -23.90 7.36 -9.66
N ARG A 30 -25.02 7.72 -10.30
CA ARG A 30 -26.34 7.37 -9.77
C ARG A 30 -26.51 5.86 -9.83
N VAL A 31 -26.80 5.25 -8.68
CA VAL A 31 -27.08 3.82 -8.63
C VAL A 31 -28.36 3.53 -9.40
N THR A 32 -28.27 2.72 -10.42
CA THR A 32 -29.43 2.25 -11.20
C THR A 32 -30.01 1.00 -10.53
N ALA A 33 -31.26 0.65 -10.87
CA ALA A 33 -31.85 -0.62 -10.40
C ALA A 33 -31.02 -1.84 -10.86
N ASP A 34 -30.43 -1.76 -12.05
CA ASP A 34 -29.56 -2.79 -12.60
C ASP A 34 -28.24 -2.90 -11.80
N ASP A 35 -27.67 -1.78 -11.38
CA ASP A 35 -26.48 -1.78 -10.51
C ASP A 35 -26.79 -2.45 -9.18
N SER A 36 -27.94 -2.17 -8.57
CA SER A 36 -28.37 -2.77 -7.32
C SER A 36 -28.55 -4.28 -7.43
N VAL A 37 -29.02 -4.79 -8.56
CA VAL A 37 -29.17 -6.23 -8.79
C VAL A 37 -27.79 -6.87 -9.06
N ARG A 38 -26.98 -6.27 -9.91
CA ARG A 38 -25.69 -6.84 -10.34
C ARG A 38 -24.55 -6.67 -9.32
N ALA A 39 -24.74 -5.84 -8.31
CA ALA A 39 -23.76 -5.66 -7.24
C ALA A 39 -23.65 -6.88 -6.34
N PHE A 40 -24.70 -7.66 -6.19
CA PHE A 40 -24.76 -8.79 -5.25
C PHE A 40 -24.75 -10.12 -5.98
N ALA A 41 -23.83 -11.01 -5.57
CA ALA A 41 -23.78 -12.37 -6.07
C ALA A 41 -24.90 -13.26 -5.48
N ASP A 42 -25.39 -12.89 -4.30
CA ASP A 42 -26.40 -13.62 -3.55
C ASP A 42 -27.22 -12.69 -2.63
N ALA A 43 -28.40 -13.17 -2.22
CA ALA A 43 -29.32 -12.39 -1.38
C ALA A 43 -28.80 -12.19 0.05
N GLU A 44 -27.94 -13.09 0.56
CA GLU A 44 -27.33 -12.96 1.89
C GLU A 44 -26.36 -11.79 1.92
N ALA A 45 -25.58 -11.56 0.86
CA ALA A 45 -24.68 -10.41 0.74
C ALA A 45 -25.43 -9.07 0.83
N LEU A 46 -26.58 -8.97 0.15
CA LEU A 46 -27.45 -7.80 0.25
C LEU A 46 -27.97 -7.57 1.68
N ALA A 47 -28.41 -8.65 2.33
CA ALA A 47 -28.93 -8.58 3.71
C ALA A 47 -27.83 -8.16 4.71
N ILE A 48 -26.60 -8.69 4.56
CA ILE A 48 -25.45 -8.33 5.40
C ILE A 48 -25.13 -6.85 5.26
N LEU A 49 -25.03 -6.32 4.01
CA LEU A 49 -24.71 -4.92 3.77
C LEU A 49 -25.77 -3.99 4.37
N GLY A 50 -27.05 -4.28 4.17
CA GLY A 50 -28.16 -3.50 4.77
C GLY A 50 -28.09 -3.48 6.29
N LYS A 51 -27.92 -4.66 6.90
CA LYS A 51 -27.81 -4.81 8.35
C LYS A 51 -26.57 -4.10 8.92
N ALA A 52 -25.45 -4.13 8.21
CA ALA A 52 -24.23 -3.44 8.62
C ALA A 52 -24.39 -1.91 8.65
N ARG A 53 -25.06 -1.33 7.65
CA ARG A 53 -25.38 0.09 7.61
C ARG A 53 -26.27 0.52 8.79
N GLU A 54 -27.32 -0.24 9.07
CA GLU A 54 -28.20 0.03 10.20
C GLU A 54 -27.49 -0.13 11.56
N ALA A 55 -26.70 -1.21 11.71
CA ALA A 55 -25.98 -1.49 12.94
C ALA A 55 -25.03 -0.37 13.31
N ARG A 56 -24.35 0.18 12.31
CA ARG A 56 -23.43 1.31 12.48
C ARG A 56 -24.16 2.57 12.96
N LEU A 57 -25.26 2.95 12.31
CA LEU A 57 -26.04 4.11 12.73
C LEU A 57 -26.57 3.96 14.17
N ARG A 58 -26.97 2.74 14.55
CA ARG A 58 -27.39 2.45 15.95
C ARG A 58 -26.23 2.63 16.92
N GLN A 59 -25.02 2.15 16.60
CA GLN A 59 -23.85 2.32 17.46
C GLN A 59 -23.46 3.79 17.59
N ASP A 60 -23.40 4.51 16.47
CA ASP A 60 -23.09 5.94 16.44
C ASP A 60 -24.06 6.76 17.32
N SER A 61 -25.34 6.39 17.37
CA SER A 61 -26.33 7.08 18.20
C SER A 61 -26.26 6.68 19.68
N ALA A 62 -25.87 5.46 20.00
CA ALA A 62 -25.92 4.90 21.33
C ALA A 62 -24.70 5.19 22.21
N LEU A 63 -23.48 5.23 21.64
CA LEU A 63 -22.24 5.46 22.39
C LEU A 63 -22.19 6.91 22.90
N ARG A 64 -21.95 7.09 24.20
CA ARG A 64 -21.91 8.41 24.86
C ARG A 64 -20.49 8.87 25.18
N SER A 65 -19.66 7.96 25.63
CA SER A 65 -18.29 8.29 26.07
C SER A 65 -17.37 7.06 26.04
N TYR A 66 -16.07 7.30 25.95
CA TYR A 66 -15.06 6.30 26.25
C TYR A 66 -13.74 6.96 26.70
N ARG A 67 -12.94 6.19 27.41
CA ARG A 67 -11.55 6.48 27.76
C ARG A 67 -10.70 5.33 27.31
N ALA A 68 -9.65 5.64 26.52
CA ALA A 68 -8.77 4.62 25.94
C ALA A 68 -7.31 5.04 25.96
N ILE A 69 -6.42 4.08 26.09
CA ILE A 69 -4.99 4.23 25.79
C ILE A 69 -4.76 3.78 24.35
N THR A 70 -4.23 4.67 23.54
CA THR A 70 -3.80 4.40 22.16
C THR A 70 -2.28 4.20 22.16
N THR A 71 -1.83 3.06 21.66
CA THR A 71 -0.41 2.78 21.38
C THR A 71 -0.25 2.67 19.88
N GLN A 72 0.64 3.47 19.30
CA GLN A 72 0.91 3.50 17.87
C GLN A 72 2.38 3.25 17.62
N ARG A 73 2.68 2.43 16.61
CA ARG A 73 4.02 2.19 16.09
C ARG A 73 4.04 2.43 14.59
N ILE A 74 5.04 3.16 14.14
CA ILE A 74 5.31 3.45 12.73
C ILE A 74 6.72 3.00 12.44
N ASP A 75 6.89 2.05 11.53
CA ASP A 75 8.18 1.58 11.06
C ASP A 75 8.34 1.93 9.58
N ALA A 76 9.49 2.48 9.20
CA ALA A 76 9.87 2.70 7.82
C ALA A 76 11.20 2.00 7.53
N GLY A 77 11.25 1.24 6.45
CA GLY A 77 12.42 0.53 6.00
C GLY A 77 12.89 0.98 4.62
N MET A 78 14.10 0.62 4.25
CA MET A 78 14.61 0.72 2.90
C MET A 78 15.24 -0.60 2.51
N GLY A 79 14.95 -1.07 1.31
CA GLY A 79 15.52 -2.33 0.86
C GLY A 79 15.55 -2.47 -0.64
N VAL A 80 16.43 -3.37 -1.08
CA VAL A 80 16.42 -3.87 -2.45
C VAL A 80 15.69 -5.22 -2.41
N ARG A 81 14.47 -5.24 -2.89
CA ARG A 81 13.48 -6.34 -2.78
C ARG A 81 14.01 -7.76 -2.97
N ARG A 82 15.13 -7.93 -3.66
CA ARG A 82 15.64 -9.25 -4.07
C ARG A 82 16.86 -9.75 -3.33
N LEU A 83 17.49 -8.89 -2.55
CA LEU A 83 18.64 -9.28 -1.76
C LEU A 83 18.26 -9.69 -0.33
N GLY A 84 16.97 -9.58 0.03
CA GLY A 84 16.49 -9.84 1.40
C GLY A 84 17.10 -8.87 2.43
N LEU A 85 17.66 -7.75 1.95
CA LEU A 85 18.32 -6.75 2.77
C LEU A 85 17.35 -5.58 2.99
N GLU A 86 16.28 -5.81 3.73
CA GLU A 86 15.44 -4.73 4.20
C GLU A 86 15.97 -4.28 5.57
N LYS A 87 16.36 -3.02 5.68
CA LYS A 87 16.86 -2.41 6.92
C LYS A 87 15.87 -1.40 7.44
N LEU A 88 15.67 -1.42 8.74
CA LEU A 88 14.85 -0.44 9.43
C LEU A 88 15.58 0.93 9.41
N LEU A 89 14.96 1.92 8.78
CA LEU A 89 15.45 3.31 8.75
C LEU A 89 14.93 4.13 9.92
N PHE A 90 13.63 3.98 10.20
CA PHE A 90 12.93 4.82 11.16
C PHE A 90 11.93 3.98 11.96
N ARG A 91 11.83 4.26 13.25
CA ARG A 91 10.80 3.76 14.15
C ARG A 91 10.26 4.88 15.00
N GLY A 92 8.94 5.05 14.97
CA GLY A 92 8.21 5.95 15.84
C GLY A 92 7.25 5.19 16.76
N ASP A 93 7.31 5.46 18.05
CA ASP A 93 6.39 4.94 19.05
C ASP A 93 5.64 6.10 19.71
N ASN A 94 4.31 6.04 19.73
CA ASN A 94 3.45 6.99 20.44
C ASN A 94 2.50 6.27 21.36
N VAL A 95 2.33 6.82 22.57
CA VAL A 95 1.32 6.37 23.53
C VAL A 95 0.57 7.59 24.03
N ALA A 96 -0.77 7.57 23.94
CA ALA A 96 -1.59 8.66 24.42
C ALA A 96 -2.87 8.12 25.08
N ARG A 97 -3.38 8.88 26.04
CA ARG A 97 -4.76 8.72 26.53
C ARG A 97 -5.69 9.53 25.65
N VAL A 98 -6.77 8.91 25.22
CA VAL A 98 -7.83 9.52 24.44
C VAL A 98 -9.13 9.45 25.25
N ASP A 99 -9.64 10.59 25.65
CA ASP A 99 -10.94 10.75 26.30
C ASP A 99 -11.92 11.36 25.31
N TRP A 100 -13.04 10.70 25.11
CA TRP A 100 -14.11 11.20 24.24
C TRP A 100 -15.44 11.19 24.95
N SER A 101 -16.17 12.25 24.80
CA SER A 101 -17.59 12.29 25.15
C SER A 101 -18.42 13.01 24.08
N ARG A 102 -19.66 12.60 23.92
CA ARG A 102 -20.56 13.17 22.92
C ARG A 102 -20.79 14.68 23.13
N SER A 103 -20.84 15.13 24.37
CA SER A 103 -21.08 16.52 24.74
C SER A 103 -19.83 17.40 24.67
N GLY A 104 -18.64 16.83 24.94
CA GLY A 104 -17.41 17.64 25.09
C GLY A 104 -16.41 17.47 23.96
N GLY A 105 -16.51 16.42 23.16
CA GLY A 105 -15.58 16.13 22.08
C GLY A 105 -14.37 15.26 22.49
N VAL A 106 -13.30 15.31 21.75
CA VAL A 106 -12.11 14.48 21.94
C VAL A 106 -11.00 15.27 22.62
N TRP A 107 -10.40 14.65 23.64
CA TRP A 107 -9.19 15.14 24.28
C TRP A 107 -8.10 14.09 24.22
N VAL A 108 -6.89 14.51 23.83
CA VAL A 108 -5.71 13.66 23.72
C VAL A 108 -4.64 14.16 24.69
N THR A 109 -4.17 13.26 25.51
CA THR A 109 -3.06 13.53 26.44
C THR A 109 -1.91 12.59 26.06
N PRO A 110 -0.83 13.06 25.42
CA PRO A 110 0.36 12.25 25.16
C PRO A 110 0.99 11.77 26.47
N ILE A 111 1.29 10.47 26.53
CA ILE A 111 1.91 9.80 27.68
C ILE A 111 3.35 9.43 27.37
N GLY A 112 3.64 9.08 26.10
CA GLY A 112 4.98 8.72 25.66
C GLY A 112 5.11 8.92 24.15
N SER A 113 6.29 9.40 23.71
CA SER A 113 6.62 9.55 22.30
C SER A 113 8.12 9.38 22.10
N ARG A 114 8.50 8.56 21.14
CA ARG A 114 9.91 8.28 20.82
C ARG A 114 10.08 8.02 19.34
N ALA A 115 11.09 8.67 18.73
CA ALA A 115 11.52 8.41 17.37
C ALA A 115 12.98 7.90 17.37
N GLN A 116 13.27 6.89 16.58
CA GLN A 116 14.57 6.23 16.48
C GLN A 116 14.97 6.07 15.01
N VAL A 117 16.27 6.23 14.73
CA VAL A 117 16.90 5.97 13.43
C VAL A 117 17.98 4.91 13.64
N PRO A 118 17.64 3.62 13.62
CA PRO A 118 18.56 2.54 14.00
C PRO A 118 19.83 2.47 13.16
N MET A 119 19.76 2.78 11.86
CA MET A 119 20.93 2.77 10.96
C MET A 119 21.96 3.86 11.30
N ALA A 120 21.52 4.97 11.85
CA ALA A 120 22.38 6.10 12.19
C ALA A 120 22.84 6.08 13.65
N GLY A 121 22.34 5.12 14.46
CA GLY A 121 22.62 5.07 15.90
C GLY A 121 22.07 6.27 16.69
N GLY A 122 21.16 7.04 16.06
CA GLY A 122 20.63 8.29 16.58
C GLY A 122 19.14 8.25 16.91
N SER A 123 18.68 9.31 17.58
CA SER A 123 17.27 9.64 17.72
C SER A 123 16.85 10.61 16.62
N ALA A 124 15.64 10.48 16.11
CA ALA A 124 15.08 11.51 15.24
C ALA A 124 14.40 12.57 16.11
N ASP A 125 14.68 13.83 15.81
CA ASP A 125 14.00 14.97 16.44
C ASP A 125 12.81 15.33 15.54
N GLY A 126 11.68 14.69 15.77
CA GLY A 126 10.47 14.94 15.01
C GLY A 126 9.22 14.76 15.88
N ASP A 127 8.25 15.65 15.71
CA ASP A 127 6.97 15.61 16.41
C ASP A 127 6.03 14.57 15.80
N ILE A 128 6.25 13.28 16.18
CA ILE A 128 5.27 12.23 15.88
C ILE A 128 4.05 12.29 16.82
N ILE A 129 4.08 13.19 17.80
CA ILE A 129 3.00 13.37 18.79
C ILE A 129 1.67 13.73 18.11
N ASP A 130 1.72 14.43 16.99
CA ASP A 130 0.55 14.85 16.22
C ASP A 130 -0.14 13.70 15.46
N ALA A 131 0.54 12.57 15.31
CA ALA A 131 0.02 11.39 14.61
C ALA A 131 -0.87 10.46 15.46
N VAL A 132 -1.22 10.85 16.70
CA VAL A 132 -2.03 10.00 17.59
C VAL A 132 -3.38 9.70 16.98
N SER A 133 -3.70 8.42 16.86
CA SER A 133 -4.98 7.95 16.35
C SER A 133 -6.09 8.02 17.39
N ILE A 134 -7.24 8.52 16.95
CA ILE A 134 -8.47 8.54 17.74
C ILE A 134 -9.23 7.25 17.43
N PRO A 135 -9.50 6.38 18.43
CA PRO A 135 -10.07 5.07 18.17
C PRO A 135 -11.41 5.11 17.45
N TYR A 136 -12.33 5.94 17.92
CA TYR A 136 -13.68 6.02 17.41
C TYR A 136 -14.33 7.37 17.71
N PHE A 137 -15.20 7.85 16.83
CA PHE A 137 -16.14 8.93 17.07
C PHE A 137 -17.35 8.76 16.15
N PRO A 138 -18.54 9.26 16.50
CA PRO A 138 -19.71 9.15 15.64
C PRO A 138 -19.46 9.75 14.25
N GLY A 139 -19.88 9.02 13.23
CA GLY A 139 -19.61 9.38 11.84
C GLY A 139 -18.23 8.96 11.30
N LYS A 140 -17.35 8.43 12.16
CA LYS A 140 -16.12 7.79 11.69
C LYS A 140 -16.46 6.48 10.99
N GLU A 141 -16.03 6.35 9.75
CA GLU A 141 -16.26 5.12 9.00
C GLU A 141 -15.47 3.94 9.54
N SER A 142 -16.00 2.73 9.34
CA SER A 142 -15.37 1.50 9.79
C SER A 142 -14.12 1.11 8.98
N LEU A 143 -13.73 1.90 8.00
CA LEU A 143 -12.55 1.68 7.20
C LEU A 143 -11.42 2.55 7.73
N TRP A 144 -10.41 1.92 8.28
CA TRP A 144 -9.24 2.58 8.79
C TRP A 144 -8.15 2.65 7.71
N LEU A 145 -7.48 3.81 7.63
CA LEU A 145 -6.28 4.04 6.85
C LEU A 145 -5.29 4.82 7.72
N PRO A 146 -3.98 4.63 7.56
CA PRO A 146 -2.99 5.38 8.32
C PRO A 146 -2.99 6.87 7.95
N GLY A 147 -2.70 7.73 8.94
CA GLY A 147 -2.58 9.17 8.76
C GLY A 147 -3.92 9.90 8.61
N GLU A 148 -3.91 11.01 7.93
CA GLU A 148 -5.10 11.85 7.68
C GLU A 148 -6.13 11.20 6.75
N PHE A 149 -5.74 10.17 6.00
CA PHE A 149 -6.65 9.34 5.20
C PHE A 149 -7.57 8.46 6.04
N GLY A 150 -7.44 8.49 7.37
CA GLY A 150 -8.10 7.57 8.31
C GLY A 150 -9.62 7.65 8.38
N VAL A 151 -10.26 8.60 7.70
CA VAL A 151 -11.72 8.71 7.63
C VAL A 151 -12.18 8.73 6.18
N VAL A 152 -12.77 7.63 5.76
CA VAL A 152 -13.47 7.54 4.49
C VAL A 152 -14.94 7.88 4.72
N LYS A 153 -15.46 8.89 4.04
CA LYS A 153 -16.83 9.41 4.26
C LYS A 153 -17.92 8.39 3.90
N ALA A 154 -19.04 8.50 4.58
CA ALA A 154 -20.23 7.66 4.34
C ALA A 154 -20.86 7.89 2.96
N ASP A 155 -20.64 9.06 2.37
CA ASP A 155 -21.17 9.42 1.06
C ASP A 155 -20.10 9.18 -0.02
N VAL A 156 -20.53 8.64 -1.15
CA VAL A 156 -19.67 8.41 -2.29
C VAL A 156 -19.28 9.72 -2.95
N ASP A 157 -17.94 9.92 -3.12
CA ASP A 157 -17.36 10.95 -3.99
C ASP A 157 -16.23 10.33 -4.82
N GLU A 158 -16.36 10.36 -6.14
CA GLU A 158 -15.37 9.77 -7.06
C GLU A 158 -13.99 10.43 -7.00
N ARG A 159 -13.86 11.57 -6.34
CA ARG A 159 -12.59 12.28 -6.12
C ARG A 159 -11.82 11.75 -4.90
N GLU A 160 -12.51 11.02 -4.01
CA GLU A 160 -11.99 10.49 -2.77
C GLU A 160 -11.99 8.96 -2.78
N LEU A 161 -11.44 8.35 -1.75
CA LEU A 161 -11.55 6.91 -1.51
C LEU A 161 -13.00 6.55 -1.22
N ILE A 162 -13.54 5.55 -1.93
CA ILE A 162 -14.94 5.16 -1.83
C ILE A 162 -15.07 4.01 -0.83
N HIS A 163 -15.78 4.29 0.27
CA HIS A 163 -16.04 3.28 1.30
C HIS A 163 -16.98 2.19 0.79
N PRO A 164 -16.63 0.90 0.93
CA PRO A 164 -17.46 -0.18 0.39
C PRO A 164 -18.85 -0.31 1.02
N ILE A 165 -19.05 0.19 2.26
CA ILE A 165 -20.33 0.15 2.95
C ILE A 165 -21.14 1.43 2.72
N ALA A 166 -20.56 2.46 2.09
CA ALA A 166 -21.23 3.73 1.83
C ALA A 166 -22.54 3.56 1.02
N ASN A 167 -23.47 4.47 1.23
CA ASN A 167 -24.69 4.51 0.42
C ASN A 167 -24.33 4.86 -1.03
N GLY A 168 -24.73 4.03 -1.98
CA GLY A 168 -24.39 4.19 -3.38
C GLY A 168 -23.10 3.46 -3.82
N ALA A 169 -22.44 2.75 -2.91
CA ALA A 169 -21.24 1.99 -3.21
C ALA A 169 -21.52 0.80 -4.17
N GLU A 170 -22.78 0.40 -4.34
CA GLU A 170 -23.23 -0.64 -5.27
C GLU A 170 -22.88 -0.33 -6.73
N ALA A 171 -22.73 0.93 -7.09
CA ALA A 171 -22.27 1.32 -8.43
C ALA A 171 -20.79 0.96 -8.68
N TYR A 172 -20.00 0.81 -7.62
CA TYR A 172 -18.54 0.66 -7.68
C TYR A 172 -18.04 -0.73 -7.26
N TYR A 173 -18.82 -1.45 -6.45
CA TYR A 173 -18.41 -2.71 -5.86
C TYR A 173 -19.31 -3.88 -6.25
N ARG A 174 -18.76 -5.07 -6.10
CA ARG A 174 -19.48 -6.34 -6.10
C ARG A 174 -19.33 -6.98 -4.74
N TYR A 175 -20.41 -7.55 -4.25
CA TYR A 175 -20.51 -8.20 -2.94
C TYR A 175 -20.88 -9.66 -3.10
N ALA A 176 -20.21 -10.52 -2.37
CA ALA A 176 -20.50 -11.93 -2.29
C ALA A 176 -20.35 -12.42 -0.86
N THR A 177 -21.19 -13.33 -0.44
CA THR A 177 -20.97 -14.02 0.83
C THR A 177 -19.77 -14.95 0.76
N GLY A 178 -18.97 -14.94 1.82
CA GLY A 178 -17.81 -15.80 1.96
C GLY A 178 -18.01 -16.89 3.01
N ASP A 179 -17.00 -17.10 3.84
CA ASP A 179 -16.98 -18.14 4.86
C ASP A 179 -17.78 -17.74 6.12
N SER A 180 -18.10 -18.72 6.96
CA SER A 180 -18.66 -18.53 8.29
C SER A 180 -17.63 -18.92 9.34
N MET A 181 -17.58 -18.18 10.44
CA MET A 181 -16.70 -18.45 11.57
C MET A 181 -17.44 -18.28 12.86
N THR A 182 -17.15 -19.09 13.87
CA THR A 182 -17.61 -18.89 15.23
C THR A 182 -16.40 -18.55 16.09
N ILE A 183 -16.45 -17.44 16.80
CA ILE A 183 -15.44 -17.04 17.78
C ILE A 183 -16.04 -17.11 19.18
N THR A 184 -15.22 -17.49 20.16
CA THR A 184 -15.64 -17.54 21.58
C THR A 184 -14.99 -16.35 22.29
N LEU A 185 -15.81 -15.49 22.88
CA LEU A 185 -15.36 -14.37 23.71
C LEU A 185 -15.59 -14.69 25.18
N GLY A 186 -14.48 -14.72 25.95
CA GLY A 186 -14.53 -15.16 27.36
C GLY A 186 -14.90 -16.64 27.48
N ALA A 187 -15.53 -17.00 28.58
CA ALA A 187 -15.83 -18.41 28.89
C ALA A 187 -17.05 -19.01 28.16
N GLU A 188 -18.02 -18.18 27.74
CA GLU A 188 -19.31 -18.71 27.32
C GLU A 188 -19.96 -18.05 26.09
N ARG A 189 -19.53 -16.85 25.67
CA ARG A 189 -20.21 -16.13 24.58
C ARG A 189 -19.67 -16.52 23.22
N GLN A 190 -20.46 -17.24 22.44
CA GLN A 190 -20.18 -17.56 21.06
C GLN A 190 -20.77 -16.51 20.11
N ILE A 191 -19.95 -16.00 19.21
CA ILE A 191 -20.36 -15.03 18.19
C ILE A 191 -20.18 -15.68 16.82
N ARG A 192 -21.23 -15.67 16.03
CA ARG A 192 -21.24 -16.23 14.68
C ARG A 192 -20.96 -15.12 13.68
N LEU A 193 -19.82 -15.21 13.00
CA LEU A 193 -19.39 -14.26 12.00
C LEU A 193 -19.74 -14.78 10.59
N ARG A 194 -20.07 -13.83 9.73
CA ARG A 194 -20.28 -14.07 8.31
C ARG A 194 -19.39 -13.13 7.49
N GLU A 195 -18.67 -13.69 6.54
CA GLU A 195 -17.82 -12.94 5.64
C GLU A 195 -18.62 -12.31 4.51
N LEU A 196 -18.38 -11.02 4.25
CA LEU A 196 -18.77 -10.31 3.05
C LEU A 196 -17.51 -10.01 2.25
N ARG A 197 -17.39 -10.60 1.06
CA ARG A 197 -16.31 -10.34 0.12
C ARG A 197 -16.65 -9.18 -0.76
N ILE A 198 -15.73 -8.25 -0.89
CA ILE A 198 -15.89 -7.01 -1.63
C ILE A 198 -14.82 -6.95 -2.71
N THR A 199 -15.25 -6.75 -3.95
CA THR A 199 -14.38 -6.57 -5.10
C THR A 199 -14.79 -5.34 -5.90
N ALA A 200 -13.83 -4.64 -6.49
CA ALA A 200 -14.11 -3.50 -7.33
C ALA A 200 -14.74 -3.93 -8.66
N ARG A 201 -15.82 -3.29 -9.10
CA ARG A 201 -16.43 -3.52 -10.44
C ARG A 201 -15.51 -3.05 -11.56
N ARG A 202 -14.87 -1.91 -11.32
CA ARG A 202 -13.88 -1.29 -12.21
C ARG A 202 -12.67 -0.93 -11.34
N PRO A 203 -11.64 -1.78 -11.27
CA PRO A 203 -10.51 -1.56 -10.38
C PRO A 203 -9.84 -0.22 -10.62
N GLN A 204 -9.77 0.59 -9.56
CA GLN A 204 -9.11 1.88 -9.50
C GLN A 204 -8.45 2.02 -8.13
N TRP A 205 -7.46 2.89 -7.99
CA TRP A 205 -6.76 3.12 -6.73
C TRP A 205 -7.67 3.69 -5.61
N ARG A 206 -8.81 4.27 -5.96
CA ARG A 206 -9.81 4.79 -5.00
C ARG A 206 -10.76 3.72 -4.45
N LEU A 207 -10.67 2.50 -4.96
CA LEU A 207 -11.52 1.39 -4.55
C LEU A 207 -10.72 0.36 -3.77
N PHE A 208 -11.43 -0.38 -2.95
CA PHE A 208 -10.87 -1.43 -2.11
C PHE A 208 -11.27 -2.82 -2.60
N VAL A 209 -10.48 -3.80 -2.25
CA VAL A 209 -10.81 -5.22 -2.30
C VAL A 209 -10.55 -5.81 -0.94
N GLY A 210 -11.43 -6.69 -0.45
CA GLY A 210 -11.25 -7.20 0.90
C GLY A 210 -12.30 -8.19 1.36
N SER A 211 -12.08 -8.64 2.57
CA SER A 211 -12.87 -9.60 3.32
C SER A 211 -13.31 -8.94 4.63
N PHE A 212 -14.59 -8.79 4.81
CA PHE A 212 -15.21 -8.11 5.95
C PHE A 212 -16.10 -9.09 6.72
N TRP A 213 -15.83 -9.25 8.00
CA TRP A 213 -16.51 -10.21 8.87
C TRP A 213 -17.48 -9.50 9.79
N PHE A 214 -18.75 -9.78 9.61
CA PHE A 214 -19.83 -9.20 10.40
C PHE A 214 -20.40 -10.20 11.38
N ASP A 215 -20.73 -9.75 12.56
CA ASP A 215 -21.55 -10.51 13.50
C ASP A 215 -22.96 -10.67 12.91
N ARG A 216 -23.38 -11.92 12.76
CA ARG A 216 -24.69 -12.25 12.16
C ARG A 216 -25.87 -11.70 12.98
N GLU A 217 -25.70 -11.55 14.27
CA GLU A 217 -26.75 -11.14 15.18
C GLU A 217 -26.89 -9.62 15.24
N SER A 218 -25.82 -8.90 15.50
CA SER A 218 -25.82 -7.45 15.62
C SER A 218 -25.66 -6.72 14.27
N GLY A 219 -25.06 -7.34 13.27
CA GLY A 219 -24.69 -6.72 12.01
C GLY A 219 -23.42 -5.84 12.10
N GLN A 220 -22.74 -5.81 13.24
CA GLN A 220 -21.55 -5.01 13.43
C GLN A 220 -20.32 -5.65 12.78
N LEU A 221 -19.41 -4.81 12.32
CA LEU A 221 -18.10 -5.24 11.80
C LEU A 221 -17.23 -5.70 12.98
N VAL A 222 -16.66 -6.90 12.85
CA VAL A 222 -15.82 -7.51 13.88
C VAL A 222 -14.37 -7.60 13.42
N ARG A 223 -14.15 -7.86 12.14
CA ARG A 223 -12.83 -7.92 11.53
C ARG A 223 -12.91 -7.52 10.07
N ALA A 224 -11.90 -6.84 9.58
CA ALA A 224 -11.74 -6.61 8.15
C ALA A 224 -10.28 -6.81 7.74
N ALA A 225 -10.09 -7.34 6.53
CA ALA A 225 -8.80 -7.39 5.85
C ALA A 225 -9.01 -6.89 4.43
N TYR A 226 -8.31 -5.83 4.03
CA TYR A 226 -8.51 -5.17 2.74
C TYR A 226 -7.24 -4.48 2.25
N ARG A 227 -7.26 -4.11 0.98
CA ARG A 227 -6.23 -3.32 0.31
C ARG A 227 -6.86 -2.47 -0.79
N LEU A 228 -6.09 -1.58 -1.40
CA LEU A 228 -6.54 -0.88 -2.60
C LEU A 228 -6.66 -1.87 -3.78
N ALA A 229 -7.62 -1.64 -4.65
CA ALA A 229 -7.86 -2.51 -5.81
C ALA A 229 -6.70 -2.50 -6.80
N THR A 230 -5.99 -1.37 -6.91
CA THR A 230 -4.80 -1.20 -7.76
C THR A 230 -3.72 -0.41 -7.02
N GLU A 231 -2.49 -0.48 -7.53
CA GLU A 231 -1.41 0.41 -7.07
C GLU A 231 -1.73 1.88 -7.38
N ILE A 232 -1.17 2.77 -6.59
CA ILE A 232 -1.20 4.22 -6.81
C ILE A 232 0.00 4.58 -7.68
N GLU A 233 -0.22 5.24 -8.78
CA GLU A 233 0.83 5.83 -9.60
C GLU A 233 0.93 7.32 -9.28
N PHE A 234 1.98 7.72 -8.53
CA PHE A 234 2.08 9.07 -7.96
C PHE A 234 2.23 10.16 -9.01
N TRP A 235 2.85 9.89 -10.15
CA TRP A 235 2.95 10.89 -11.23
C TRP A 235 1.58 11.21 -11.84
N GLY A 236 0.69 10.21 -11.93
CA GLY A 236 -0.68 10.42 -12.38
C GLY A 236 -1.50 11.19 -11.35
N LEU A 237 -1.34 10.88 -10.06
CA LEU A 237 -1.99 11.61 -8.98
C LEU A 237 -1.58 13.08 -8.92
N ALA A 238 -0.29 13.37 -9.02
CA ALA A 238 0.19 14.75 -9.01
C ALA A 238 -0.40 15.55 -10.17
N SER A 239 -0.50 14.96 -11.37
CA SER A 239 -1.13 15.62 -12.51
C SER A 239 -2.64 15.82 -12.33
N ASP A 240 -3.35 14.86 -11.72
CA ASP A 240 -4.78 14.97 -11.39
C ASP A 240 -5.03 16.03 -10.31
N GLU A 241 -4.16 16.09 -9.29
CA GLU A 241 -4.24 17.09 -8.20
C GLU A 241 -4.00 18.49 -8.74
N ILE A 242 -2.96 18.69 -9.56
CA ILE A 242 -2.68 19.96 -10.25
C ILE A 242 -3.86 20.38 -11.12
N ALA A 243 -4.45 19.46 -11.89
CA ALA A 243 -5.62 19.75 -12.71
C ALA A 243 -6.87 20.11 -11.86
N ASN A 244 -7.04 19.46 -10.72
CA ASN A 244 -8.11 19.76 -9.77
C ASN A 244 -7.89 21.10 -9.07
N GLU A 245 -6.66 21.42 -8.70
CA GLU A 245 -6.27 22.69 -8.09
C GLU A 245 -6.45 23.84 -9.07
N ALA A 246 -5.98 23.71 -10.31
CA ALA A 246 -6.22 24.68 -11.39
C ALA A 246 -7.73 24.91 -11.65
N THR A 247 -8.53 23.87 -11.57
CA THR A 247 -10.00 24.00 -11.69
C THR A 247 -10.58 24.75 -10.50
N ARG A 248 -10.12 24.48 -9.28
CA ARG A 248 -10.54 25.17 -8.05
C ARG A 248 -10.16 26.63 -8.09
N ASP A 249 -8.93 26.94 -8.48
CA ASP A 249 -8.44 28.29 -8.59
C ASP A 249 -9.18 29.10 -9.64
N SER A 250 -9.55 28.49 -10.78
CA SER A 250 -10.39 29.14 -11.79
C SER A 250 -11.78 29.52 -11.27
N VAL A 251 -12.33 28.76 -10.31
CA VAL A 251 -13.60 29.08 -9.65
C VAL A 251 -13.41 30.20 -8.64
N VAL A 252 -12.36 30.12 -7.81
CA VAL A 252 -12.01 31.18 -6.86
C VAL A 252 -11.84 32.50 -7.60
N GLU A 253 -11.11 32.49 -8.72
CA GLU A 253 -10.82 33.69 -9.49
C GLU A 253 -12.08 34.32 -10.10
N ARG A 254 -12.98 33.51 -10.67
CA ARG A 254 -14.26 33.98 -11.21
C ARG A 254 -15.15 34.63 -10.14
N VAL A 255 -15.27 33.98 -8.99
CA VAL A 255 -16.08 34.50 -7.89
C VAL A 255 -15.45 35.77 -7.32
N ARG A 256 -14.10 35.76 -7.15
CA ARG A 256 -13.32 36.92 -6.70
C ARG A 256 -13.51 38.13 -7.62
N ASP A 257 -13.39 37.90 -8.93
CA ASP A 257 -13.56 38.95 -9.94
C ASP A 257 -14.98 39.55 -9.91
N SER A 258 -16.00 38.71 -9.76
CA SER A 258 -17.39 39.15 -9.58
C SER A 258 -17.58 40.01 -8.34
N LEU A 259 -17.08 39.55 -7.17
CA LEU A 259 -17.19 40.29 -5.90
C LEU A 259 -16.36 41.58 -5.90
N ALA A 260 -15.16 41.56 -6.50
CA ALA A 260 -14.31 42.72 -6.61
C ALA A 260 -14.94 43.79 -7.50
N ARG A 261 -15.58 43.39 -8.60
CA ARG A 261 -16.30 44.29 -9.51
C ARG A 261 -17.50 44.97 -8.84
N GLU A 262 -18.16 44.26 -7.93
CA GLU A 262 -19.32 44.75 -7.17
C GLU A 262 -18.91 45.73 -6.03
N ARG A 263 -17.81 45.45 -5.33
CA ARG A 263 -17.44 46.12 -4.07
C ARG A 263 -16.38 47.19 -4.19
N LEU A 264 -15.62 47.22 -5.30
CA LEU A 264 -14.56 48.22 -5.52
C LEU A 264 -15.03 49.36 -6.43
N SER A 265 -14.43 50.56 -6.26
CA SER A 265 -14.55 51.60 -7.26
C SER A 265 -13.98 51.12 -8.61
N ARG A 266 -14.44 51.72 -9.71
CA ARG A 266 -13.99 51.33 -11.07
C ARG A 266 -12.45 51.41 -11.22
N ASP A 267 -11.84 52.44 -10.64
CA ASP A 267 -10.39 52.67 -10.72
C ASP A 267 -9.61 51.68 -9.85
N ASP A 268 -10.14 51.32 -8.66
CA ASP A 268 -9.53 50.31 -7.78
C ASP A 268 -9.64 48.92 -8.36
N TYR A 269 -10.79 48.58 -8.99
CA TYR A 269 -10.98 47.32 -9.68
C TYR A 269 -10.01 47.17 -10.86
N VAL A 270 -9.84 48.21 -11.70
CA VAL A 270 -8.88 48.14 -12.83
C VAL A 270 -7.45 47.97 -12.30
N ARG A 271 -7.07 48.67 -11.25
CA ARG A 271 -5.73 48.53 -10.63
C ARG A 271 -5.52 47.13 -10.06
N ASP A 272 -6.52 46.53 -9.42
CA ASP A 272 -6.42 45.16 -8.90
C ASP A 272 -6.38 44.12 -10.03
N SER A 273 -7.16 44.31 -11.09
CA SER A 273 -7.18 43.41 -12.28
C SER A 273 -5.82 43.41 -12.99
N VAL A 274 -5.17 44.56 -13.14
CA VAL A 274 -3.81 44.67 -13.73
C VAL A 274 -2.79 43.93 -12.86
N ARG A 275 -2.81 44.17 -11.55
CA ARG A 275 -1.92 43.46 -10.61
C ARG A 275 -2.15 41.95 -10.56
N ALA A 276 -3.40 41.50 -10.74
CA ALA A 276 -3.73 40.09 -10.83
C ALA A 276 -3.20 39.45 -12.13
N ALA A 277 -3.27 40.22 -13.25
CA ALA A 277 -2.70 39.80 -14.53
C ALA A 277 -1.15 39.71 -14.47
N GLU A 278 -0.50 40.69 -13.86
CA GLU A 278 0.97 40.71 -13.67
C GLU A 278 1.43 39.53 -12.78
N ARG A 279 0.69 39.21 -11.69
CA ARG A 279 0.99 38.01 -10.88
C ARG A 279 0.90 36.74 -11.65
N ARG A 280 -0.16 36.55 -12.50
CA ARG A 280 -0.31 35.40 -13.36
C ARG A 280 0.84 35.24 -14.37
N ALA A 281 1.24 36.33 -15.00
CA ALA A 281 2.37 36.34 -15.93
C ALA A 281 3.69 35.90 -15.25
N ARG A 282 3.92 36.31 -14.00
CA ARG A 282 5.10 35.87 -13.24
C ARG A 282 5.02 34.38 -12.81
N MET A 283 3.85 33.90 -12.42
CA MET A 283 3.66 32.50 -12.05
C MET A 283 3.75 31.55 -13.26
N SER A 284 3.40 32.00 -14.49
CA SER A 284 3.58 31.19 -15.69
C SER A 284 5.05 31.07 -16.15
N ASP A 285 5.93 31.98 -15.73
CA ASP A 285 7.37 31.89 -15.98
C ASP A 285 8.08 30.94 -14.98
N ASP A 286 7.50 30.73 -13.78
CA ASP A 286 8.03 29.80 -12.76
C ASP A 286 7.58 28.34 -13.00
N ASP A 287 6.57 28.09 -13.86
CA ASP A 287 6.09 26.74 -14.19
C ASP A 287 7.06 25.91 -15.09
N ASP A 288 8.18 26.46 -15.53
CA ASP A 288 9.24 25.74 -16.23
C ASP A 288 10.14 24.87 -15.34
N ASP A 289 9.90 24.82 -14.03
CA ASP A 289 10.58 23.93 -13.07
C ASP A 289 10.05 22.47 -13.07
N GLU A 290 9.39 22.04 -14.13
CA GLU A 290 9.13 20.61 -14.34
C GLU A 290 10.46 19.84 -14.39
N ALA A 291 10.66 18.93 -13.44
CA ALA A 291 11.86 18.07 -13.42
C ALA A 291 12.15 17.52 -14.82
N PRO A 292 13.39 17.64 -15.31
CA PRO A 292 13.78 17.22 -16.65
C PRO A 292 13.30 15.81 -16.97
N GLY A 293 12.86 15.55 -18.19
CA GLY A 293 12.27 14.26 -18.58
C GLY A 293 13.16 13.04 -18.27
N TRP A 294 14.48 13.20 -18.27
CA TRP A 294 15.43 12.16 -17.87
C TRP A 294 15.41 11.87 -16.36
N VAL A 295 15.17 12.89 -15.51
CA VAL A 295 14.99 12.72 -14.06
C VAL A 295 13.70 11.94 -13.82
N LYS A 296 12.59 12.35 -14.45
CA LYS A 296 11.32 11.60 -14.40
C LYS A 296 11.50 10.15 -14.88
N ALA A 297 12.35 9.91 -15.88
CA ALA A 297 12.64 8.56 -16.38
C ALA A 297 13.49 7.74 -15.40
N ALA A 298 14.48 8.35 -14.73
CA ALA A 298 15.36 7.68 -13.77
C ALA A 298 14.61 7.24 -12.50
N PHE A 299 13.59 8.00 -12.08
CA PHE A 299 12.76 7.69 -10.90
C PHE A 299 11.49 6.89 -11.22
N ARG A 300 11.32 6.39 -12.44
CA ARG A 300 10.22 5.49 -12.80
C ARG A 300 10.56 4.03 -12.50
N PRO A 301 9.58 3.24 -12.01
CA PRO A 301 8.23 3.64 -11.60
C PRO A 301 8.23 4.36 -10.24
N PHE A 302 7.35 5.37 -10.09
CA PHE A 302 7.03 5.96 -8.79
C PHE A 302 5.63 5.50 -8.40
N ARG A 303 5.56 4.45 -7.62
CA ARG A 303 4.32 3.77 -7.25
C ARG A 303 4.21 3.58 -5.76
N GLY A 304 2.98 3.62 -5.27
CA GLY A 304 2.64 3.22 -3.92
C GLY A 304 1.64 2.07 -3.92
N SER A 305 1.78 1.16 -2.98
CA SER A 305 0.78 0.14 -2.74
C SER A 305 0.42 0.10 -1.26
N LEU A 306 -0.87 0.07 -0.97
CA LEU A 306 -1.37 -0.33 0.33
C LEU A 306 -1.49 -1.85 0.29
N ASP A 307 -0.45 -2.53 0.79
CA ASP A 307 -0.29 -3.96 0.58
C ASP A 307 -1.35 -4.76 1.36
N ALA A 308 -1.58 -4.41 2.62
CA ALA A 308 -2.64 -5.01 3.42
C ALA A 308 -3.03 -4.08 4.57
N VAL A 309 -4.33 -4.04 4.88
CA VAL A 309 -4.88 -3.44 6.10
C VAL A 309 -5.67 -4.50 6.84
N THR A 310 -5.44 -4.63 8.14
CA THR A 310 -6.27 -5.44 9.01
C THR A 310 -6.83 -4.57 10.13
N VAL A 311 -8.11 -4.72 10.39
CA VAL A 311 -8.81 -4.03 11.48
C VAL A 311 -9.52 -5.08 12.32
N GLU A 312 -9.29 -5.04 13.62
CA GLU A 312 -9.93 -5.92 14.58
C GLU A 312 -10.72 -5.10 15.60
N TYR A 313 -11.92 -5.54 15.88
CA TYR A 313 -12.81 -4.95 16.87
C TYR A 313 -12.89 -5.84 18.11
N GLY A 314 -13.03 -5.22 19.27
CA GLY A 314 -13.35 -5.87 20.53
C GLY A 314 -14.76 -5.47 20.99
N LEU A 315 -15.35 -6.28 21.83
CA LEU A 315 -16.68 -6.04 22.41
C LEU A 315 -16.54 -5.45 23.81
N TYR A 316 -17.04 -4.22 23.98
CA TYR A 316 -16.88 -3.43 25.19
C TYR A 316 -18.24 -2.93 25.76
N GLY A 317 -18.21 -2.22 26.88
CA GLY A 317 -19.40 -1.64 27.50
C GLY A 317 -20.43 -2.73 27.87
N ASN A 318 -19.99 -3.74 28.62
CA ASN A 318 -20.82 -4.91 28.98
C ASN A 318 -21.39 -5.66 27.76
N GLY A 319 -20.61 -5.71 26.68
CA GLY A 319 -20.98 -6.45 25.49
C GLY A 319 -21.94 -5.73 24.56
N ARG A 320 -21.99 -4.39 24.60
CA ARG A 320 -22.90 -3.56 23.78
C ARG A 320 -22.24 -2.96 22.55
N PHE A 321 -20.94 -2.62 22.62
CA PHE A 321 -20.27 -1.83 21.60
C PHE A 321 -19.07 -2.58 20.99
N TRP A 322 -19.06 -2.71 19.68
CA TRP A 322 -17.88 -3.16 18.94
C TRP A 322 -17.00 -1.95 18.61
N LEU A 323 -15.86 -1.84 19.28
CA LEU A 323 -14.91 -0.75 19.09
C LEU A 323 -13.58 -1.26 18.57
N PRO A 324 -12.81 -0.47 17.80
CA PRO A 324 -11.51 -0.86 17.31
C PRO A 324 -10.60 -1.31 18.46
N ARG A 325 -9.93 -2.46 18.27
CA ARG A 325 -8.98 -3.02 19.24
C ARG A 325 -7.57 -2.95 18.73
N ALA A 326 -7.38 -3.28 17.45
CA ALA A 326 -6.09 -3.24 16.80
C ALA A 326 -6.25 -2.97 15.31
N ASN A 327 -5.37 -2.14 14.78
CA ASN A 327 -5.27 -1.84 13.37
C ASN A 327 -3.83 -2.06 12.91
N THR A 328 -3.65 -2.64 11.74
CA THR A 328 -2.34 -2.79 11.14
C THR A 328 -2.43 -2.48 9.66
N ALA A 329 -1.49 -1.70 9.14
CA ALA A 329 -1.38 -1.46 7.70
C ALA A 329 0.08 -1.63 7.26
N THR A 330 0.26 -2.26 6.12
CA THR A 330 1.54 -2.31 5.42
C THR A 330 1.39 -1.55 4.11
N PHE A 331 2.24 -0.56 3.93
CA PHE A 331 2.33 0.25 2.74
C PHE A 331 3.73 0.12 2.14
N SER A 332 3.87 0.22 0.84
CA SER A 332 5.18 0.30 0.21
C SER A 332 5.19 1.35 -0.88
N ALA A 333 6.23 2.17 -0.88
CA ALA A 333 6.55 3.07 -1.97
C ALA A 333 7.69 2.48 -2.80
N GLN A 334 7.62 2.62 -4.10
CA GLN A 334 8.67 2.21 -5.04
C GLN A 334 9.14 3.38 -5.87
N PHE A 335 10.45 3.65 -5.79
CA PHE A 335 11.14 4.67 -6.58
C PHE A 335 12.21 3.97 -7.44
N GLY A 336 11.92 3.74 -8.70
CA GLY A 336 12.83 2.96 -9.53
C GLY A 336 13.14 1.59 -8.92
N PRO A 337 14.42 1.24 -8.65
CA PRO A 337 14.80 -0.05 -8.04
C PRO A 337 14.62 -0.11 -6.51
N ILE A 338 14.44 1.03 -5.86
CA ILE A 338 14.36 1.14 -4.39
C ILE A 338 12.91 0.95 -3.95
N ARG A 339 12.72 0.13 -2.94
CA ARG A 339 11.44 -0.03 -2.26
C ARG A 339 11.57 0.41 -0.80
N THR A 340 10.62 1.20 -0.35
CA THR A 340 10.52 1.66 1.02
C THR A 340 9.23 1.09 1.62
N PRO A 341 9.31 0.02 2.40
CA PRO A 341 8.16 -0.50 3.14
C PRO A 341 7.90 0.37 4.37
N PHE A 342 6.60 0.55 4.68
CA PHE A 342 6.11 1.19 5.88
C PHE A 342 5.13 0.26 6.57
N THR A 343 5.21 0.16 7.88
CA THR A 343 4.25 -0.56 8.70
C THR A 343 3.69 0.37 9.76
N PHE A 344 2.36 0.40 9.86
CA PHE A 344 1.64 1.11 10.89
C PHE A 344 0.89 0.09 11.74
N ALA A 345 1.08 0.15 13.04
CA ALA A 345 0.38 -0.70 13.98
C ALA A 345 -0.20 0.16 15.11
N GLU A 346 -1.48 -0.04 15.39
CA GLU A 346 -2.20 0.63 16.46
C GLU A 346 -2.90 -0.37 17.34
N LYS A 347 -2.88 -0.12 18.63
CA LYS A 347 -3.59 -0.89 19.64
C LYS A 347 -4.35 0.06 20.54
N PHE A 348 -5.59 -0.29 20.81
CA PHE A 348 -6.49 0.47 21.68
C PHE A 348 -6.87 -0.37 22.89
N THR A 349 -6.63 0.18 24.06
CA THR A 349 -7.01 -0.43 25.34
C THR A 349 -8.02 0.48 26.03
N TYR A 350 -9.28 0.06 26.09
CA TYR A 350 -10.34 0.85 26.71
C TYR A 350 -10.33 0.64 28.22
N GLU A 351 -10.25 1.76 28.95
CA GLU A 351 -10.34 1.80 30.42
C GLU A 351 -11.80 1.93 30.85
N ASP A 352 -12.62 2.68 30.07
CA ASP A 352 -14.05 2.87 30.32
C ASP A 352 -14.79 3.07 28.99
N VAL A 353 -16.00 2.52 28.90
CA VAL A 353 -16.89 2.66 27.72
C VAL A 353 -18.31 2.86 28.18
N ASP A 354 -18.95 3.92 27.73
CA ASP A 354 -20.30 4.36 28.05
C ASP A 354 -20.51 4.73 29.52
N GLY A 355 -19.40 5.15 30.21
CA GLY A 355 -19.42 5.60 31.61
C GLY A 355 -20.03 7.00 31.82
N ASP A 356 -20.19 7.37 33.06
CA ASP A 356 -20.78 8.66 33.46
C ASP A 356 -19.69 9.75 33.59
N PHE A 357 -18.89 9.98 32.53
CA PHE A 357 -17.98 11.12 32.48
C PHE A 357 -18.23 11.97 31.24
N THR A 358 -17.91 13.24 31.35
CA THR A 358 -17.94 14.19 30.25
C THR A 358 -16.59 14.86 30.12
N THR A 359 -16.12 15.02 28.89
CA THR A 359 -14.92 15.83 28.62
C THR A 359 -15.30 17.32 28.59
N PRO A 360 -14.37 18.22 28.93
CA PRO A 360 -14.58 19.65 28.70
C PRO A 360 -14.87 19.92 27.22
N PRO A 361 -15.70 20.90 26.87
CA PRO A 361 -15.91 21.28 25.49
C PRO A 361 -14.60 21.72 24.87
N VAL A 362 -14.27 21.17 23.69
CA VAL A 362 -13.05 21.56 22.97
C VAL A 362 -13.22 23.00 22.45
N PRO A 363 -12.32 23.92 22.82
CA PRO A 363 -12.39 25.30 22.37
C PRO A 363 -12.42 25.39 20.85
N PRO A 364 -13.10 26.38 20.26
CA PRO A 364 -13.00 26.62 18.82
C PRO A 364 -11.54 26.87 18.43
N ALA A 365 -11.11 26.36 17.28
CA ALA A 365 -9.80 26.70 16.73
C ALA A 365 -9.73 28.21 16.54
N LEU A 366 -8.62 28.82 16.95
CA LEU A 366 -8.38 30.25 16.75
C LEU A 366 -8.57 30.60 15.27
N THR A 367 -9.29 31.63 14.97
CA THR A 367 -9.40 32.18 13.63
C THR A 367 -8.05 32.64 13.11
N ALA A 368 -7.88 32.76 11.80
CA ALA A 368 -6.64 33.28 11.22
C ALA A 368 -6.26 34.66 11.79
N VAL A 369 -7.25 35.50 12.09
CA VAL A 369 -7.07 36.81 12.70
C VAL A 369 -6.59 36.70 14.14
N GLU A 370 -7.20 35.83 14.95
CA GLU A 370 -6.78 35.58 16.34
C GLU A 370 -5.39 34.94 16.41
N ARG A 371 -5.06 34.04 15.48
CA ARG A 371 -3.70 33.48 15.34
C ARG A 371 -2.68 34.56 14.99
N ALA A 372 -3.01 35.47 14.05
CA ALA A 372 -2.16 36.58 13.69
C ALA A 372 -1.99 37.59 14.86
N ALA A 373 -3.06 37.88 15.59
CA ALA A 373 -3.04 38.71 16.77
C ALA A 373 -2.21 38.08 17.91
N ALA A 374 -2.37 36.79 18.15
CA ALA A 374 -1.56 36.06 19.13
C ALA A 374 -0.08 36.00 18.74
N ARG A 375 0.25 35.87 17.45
CA ARG A 375 1.62 35.93 16.93
C ARG A 375 2.20 37.35 17.10
N ALA A 376 1.43 38.41 16.82
CA ALA A 376 1.84 39.80 16.98
C ALA A 376 2.09 40.13 18.46
N ALA A 377 1.17 39.83 19.35
CA ALA A 377 1.33 40.03 20.80
C ALA A 377 2.55 39.27 21.36
N ARG A 378 2.89 38.16 20.77
CA ARG A 378 4.05 37.35 21.13
C ARG A 378 5.36 37.91 20.58
N ARG A 379 5.38 38.46 19.35
CA ARG A 379 6.52 39.20 18.81
C ARG A 379 6.83 40.42 19.69
N ASP A 380 5.82 41.14 20.13
CA ASP A 380 5.98 42.29 21.01
C ASP A 380 6.54 41.89 22.39
N SER A 381 6.13 40.74 22.95
CA SER A 381 6.68 40.23 24.21
C SER A 381 8.12 39.72 24.07
N LEU A 382 8.49 39.15 22.89
CA LEU A 382 9.84 38.67 22.58
C LEU A 382 10.78 39.81 22.16
N ALA A 383 10.26 40.88 21.56
CA ALA A 383 11.03 42.10 21.25
C ALA A 383 11.43 42.86 22.50
N ALA A 384 10.67 42.69 23.60
CA ALA A 384 11.04 43.23 24.93
C ALA A 384 12.19 42.44 25.57
N ASP A 385 12.50 41.22 25.11
CA ASP A 385 13.59 40.36 25.59
C ASP A 385 14.70 40.30 24.52
N SER A 386 15.58 41.29 24.51
CA SER A 386 16.49 41.65 23.43
C SER A 386 17.64 40.69 23.11
N THR A 387 17.55 39.41 23.45
CA THR A 387 18.67 38.45 23.32
C THR A 387 18.41 37.19 22.46
N ARG A 388 17.26 37.02 21.79
CA ARG A 388 16.99 35.82 21.00
C ARG A 388 16.46 36.13 19.60
N ARG A 389 17.27 35.84 18.58
CA ARG A 389 16.79 35.63 17.19
C ARG A 389 16.08 34.28 17.11
N VAL A 390 14.79 34.29 16.87
CA VAL A 390 13.99 33.08 16.59
C VAL A 390 13.81 33.03 15.07
N ALA A 391 14.16 31.89 14.48
CA ALA A 391 13.83 31.58 13.09
C ALA A 391 12.30 31.43 12.97
N ASP A 392 11.70 32.15 12.04
CA ASP A 392 10.28 32.00 11.67
C ASP A 392 10.17 30.76 10.79
N ASP A 393 9.62 29.66 11.31
CA ASP A 393 9.10 28.55 10.51
C ASP A 393 7.62 28.82 10.23
N GLU A 394 7.31 29.05 8.97
CA GLU A 394 5.96 29.11 8.44
C GLU A 394 5.46 27.68 8.19
N ASP A 395 4.19 27.48 8.55
CA ASP A 395 3.30 26.37 8.23
C ASP A 395 3.65 24.97 8.79
N GLY A 396 2.64 24.40 9.47
CA GLY A 396 2.63 23.11 10.17
C GLY A 396 2.81 21.86 9.27
N GLU A 397 3.87 21.81 8.49
CA GLU A 397 4.38 20.57 7.90
C GLU A 397 5.18 19.82 8.97
N VAL A 398 4.92 18.52 9.07
CA VAL A 398 5.70 17.60 9.91
C VAL A 398 7.08 17.44 9.25
N GLU A 399 8.00 18.32 9.59
CA GLU A 399 9.39 18.19 9.15
C GLU A 399 10.10 17.16 10.03
N ILE A 400 10.34 15.98 9.47
CA ILE A 400 11.18 14.96 10.11
C ILE A 400 12.63 15.26 9.76
N THR A 401 13.32 15.98 10.62
CA THR A 401 14.76 16.21 10.48
C THR A 401 15.52 15.01 11.02
N VAL A 402 16.12 14.24 10.15
CA VAL A 402 16.99 13.10 10.52
C VAL A 402 18.39 13.59 10.78
N SER A 403 18.86 13.55 12.02
CA SER A 403 20.25 13.82 12.38
C SER A 403 21.03 12.53 12.62
N VAL A 404 22.22 12.43 12.02
CA VAL A 404 23.10 11.27 12.14
C VAL A 404 24.05 11.46 13.33
N GLY A 405 24.03 10.55 14.27
CA GLY A 405 24.56 10.57 15.62
C GLY A 405 25.94 11.18 15.90
N GLY A 406 26.05 11.75 17.09
CA GLY A 406 27.25 12.28 17.73
C GLY A 406 26.92 13.09 19.00
N GLU A 407 27.93 13.50 19.75
CA GLU A 407 27.78 14.36 20.94
C GLU A 407 27.00 15.66 20.68
N SER A 408 26.95 16.09 19.42
CA SER A 408 26.14 17.21 18.95
C SER A 408 24.63 16.95 18.98
N ASP A 409 24.19 15.70 19.03
CA ASP A 409 22.78 15.31 18.95
C ASP A 409 22.03 15.58 20.25
N SER A 410 22.66 15.29 21.39
CA SER A 410 22.11 15.59 22.72
C SER A 410 21.93 17.09 22.97
N LEU A 411 22.88 17.91 22.47
CA LEU A 411 22.80 19.36 22.56
C LEU A 411 21.68 19.93 21.67
N ARG A 412 21.52 19.43 20.47
CA ARG A 412 20.43 19.83 19.55
C ARG A 412 19.06 19.46 20.14
N THR A 413 18.92 18.25 20.67
CA THR A 413 17.68 17.80 21.31
C THR A 413 17.34 18.69 22.52
N ALA A 414 18.32 19.02 23.37
CA ALA A 414 18.11 19.93 24.49
C ALA A 414 17.75 21.37 24.05
N GLN A 415 18.33 21.84 22.95
CA GLN A 415 17.98 23.13 22.36
C GLN A 415 16.55 23.11 21.78
N SER A 416 16.16 22.05 21.08
CA SER A 416 14.81 21.83 20.56
C SER A 416 13.79 21.81 21.70
N ASP A 417 14.04 21.07 22.79
CA ASP A 417 13.15 21.02 23.96
C ASP A 417 13.03 22.38 24.66
N SER A 418 14.13 23.11 24.78
CA SER A 418 14.11 24.44 25.37
C SER A 418 13.32 25.44 24.49
N ALA A 419 13.48 25.36 23.18
CA ALA A 419 12.73 26.17 22.22
C ALA A 419 11.24 25.81 22.21
N TRP A 420 10.91 24.51 22.32
CA TRP A 420 9.52 24.06 22.47
C TRP A 420 8.87 24.64 23.73
N ARG A 421 9.54 24.52 24.90
CA ARG A 421 9.04 25.05 26.15
C ARG A 421 8.84 26.55 26.10
N ALA A 422 9.81 27.28 25.56
CA ALA A 422 9.74 28.76 25.42
C ALA A 422 8.62 29.17 24.46
N ARG A 423 8.33 28.39 23.43
CA ARG A 423 7.26 28.68 22.46
C ARG A 423 5.86 28.38 23.01
N ASN A 424 5.68 27.37 23.82
CA ASN A 424 4.36 26.85 24.14
C ASN A 424 3.92 27.08 25.59
N CYS A 425 4.88 27.25 26.54
CA CYS A 425 4.58 27.26 27.96
C CYS A 425 5.01 28.57 28.64
N ARG A 426 4.25 28.97 29.67
CA ARG A 426 4.65 30.04 30.56
C ARG A 426 5.57 29.50 31.67
N PRO A 427 6.39 30.33 32.30
CA PRO A 427 7.16 29.93 33.46
C PRO A 427 6.24 29.38 34.56
N GLY A 428 6.50 28.14 35.00
CA GLY A 428 5.71 27.47 36.02
C GLY A 428 4.64 26.50 35.48
N ASP A 429 4.27 26.57 34.19
CA ASP A 429 3.31 25.63 33.62
C ASP A 429 3.94 24.23 33.44
N SER A 430 3.17 23.19 33.74
CA SER A 430 3.53 21.79 33.46
C SER A 430 2.95 21.31 32.14
N THR A 431 1.81 21.87 31.71
CA THR A 431 1.08 21.53 30.47
C THR A 431 0.52 22.77 29.83
N PHE A 432 0.20 22.66 28.54
CA PHE A 432 -0.57 23.66 27.79
C PHE A 432 -1.63 22.99 26.93
N VAL A 433 -2.66 23.73 26.53
CA VAL A 433 -3.73 23.24 25.68
C VAL A 433 -3.53 23.72 24.25
N ARG A 434 -3.61 22.77 23.31
CA ARG A 434 -3.64 23.03 21.86
C ARG A 434 -4.92 22.46 21.28
N THR A 435 -5.52 23.15 20.33
CA THR A 435 -6.70 22.69 19.61
C THR A 435 -6.38 22.51 18.14
N GLU A 436 -6.82 21.41 17.60
CA GLU A 436 -6.60 21.04 16.19
C GLU A 436 -7.92 20.61 15.54
N SER A 437 -8.04 20.86 14.24
CA SER A 437 -9.15 20.35 13.44
C SER A 437 -8.63 19.21 12.57
N ARG A 438 -9.16 18.02 12.74
CA ARG A 438 -8.77 16.81 11.99
C ARG A 438 -9.85 16.39 11.02
N TYR A 439 -9.47 15.53 10.06
CA TYR A 439 -10.35 14.91 9.06
C TYR A 439 -11.17 15.93 8.26
N GLY A 440 -10.46 16.97 7.76
CA GLY A 440 -11.10 18.01 6.96
C GLY A 440 -12.12 18.86 7.73
N GLY A 441 -11.96 19.00 9.05
CA GLY A 441 -12.85 19.77 9.90
C GLY A 441 -13.99 18.96 10.53
N ALA A 442 -14.09 17.67 10.25
CA ALA A 442 -15.15 16.81 10.80
C ALA A 442 -15.01 16.60 12.32
N LEU A 443 -13.79 16.72 12.85
CA LEU A 443 -13.51 16.51 14.27
C LEU A 443 -12.60 17.60 14.82
N ARG A 444 -12.98 18.21 15.95
CA ARG A 444 -12.12 19.05 16.77
C ARG A 444 -11.51 18.24 17.89
N VAL A 445 -10.20 18.37 18.09
CA VAL A 445 -9.44 17.65 19.09
C VAL A 445 -8.71 18.64 19.98
N GLY A 446 -8.91 18.50 21.28
CA GLY A 446 -8.12 19.20 22.29
C GLY A 446 -6.93 18.36 22.70
N TYR A 447 -5.75 18.96 22.78
CA TYR A 447 -4.54 18.29 23.25
C TYR A 447 -4.11 18.91 24.56
N THR A 448 -3.87 18.09 25.56
CA THR A 448 -3.17 18.47 26.79
C THR A 448 -1.70 18.08 26.65
N MET A 449 -0.89 19.03 26.15
CA MET A 449 0.52 18.81 25.81
C MET A 449 1.43 19.08 27.00
N PRO A 450 2.45 18.25 27.28
CA PRO A 450 3.42 18.53 28.32
C PRO A 450 4.40 19.61 27.89
N CYS A 451 4.78 20.46 28.85
CA CYS A 451 5.84 21.44 28.66
C CYS A 451 7.24 20.82 28.64
N ASP A 452 7.41 19.67 29.27
CA ASP A 452 8.63 18.87 29.25
C ASP A 452 8.49 17.69 28.30
N ARG A 453 9.04 17.84 27.09
CA ARG A 453 9.04 16.76 26.07
C ARG A 453 9.99 15.61 26.40
N ALA A 454 11.03 15.85 27.19
CA ALA A 454 11.99 14.82 27.55
C ALA A 454 11.31 13.69 28.34
N SER A 455 10.31 14.01 29.15
CA SER A 455 9.52 13.03 29.90
C SER A 455 8.75 12.05 29.00
N LEU A 456 8.35 12.46 27.80
CA LEU A 456 7.67 11.60 26.85
C LEU A 456 8.60 10.53 26.27
N ARG A 457 9.86 10.86 26.00
CA ARG A 457 10.84 9.93 25.41
C ARG A 457 11.26 8.81 26.37
N THR A 458 11.21 9.08 27.67
CA THR A 458 11.60 8.14 28.75
C THR A 458 10.41 7.47 29.44
N SER A 459 9.22 7.66 28.93
CA SER A 459 7.99 7.14 29.52
C SER A 459 8.00 5.61 29.59
N ALA A 460 7.66 5.06 30.77
CA ALA A 460 7.50 3.63 30.99
C ALA A 460 6.30 3.01 30.21
N ALA A 461 5.40 3.85 29.70
CA ALA A 461 4.28 3.40 28.87
C ALA A 461 4.69 3.03 27.46
N LEU A 462 5.89 3.47 27.00
CA LEU A 462 6.39 3.14 25.68
C LEU A 462 6.69 1.64 25.55
N PRO A 463 6.40 1.03 24.39
CA PRO A 463 6.78 -0.36 24.13
C PRO A 463 8.30 -0.52 24.15
N PRO A 464 8.83 -1.75 24.42
CA PRO A 464 10.27 -2.01 24.42
C PRO A 464 10.94 -1.52 23.13
N ALA A 465 12.12 -0.91 23.27
CA ALA A 465 12.91 -0.42 22.14
C ALA A 465 13.50 -1.55 21.28
N SER A 466 13.73 -2.72 21.89
CA SER A 466 14.32 -3.90 21.28
C SER A 466 13.27 -4.73 20.55
N ALA A 467 13.08 -4.48 19.26
CA ALA A 467 12.56 -5.49 18.35
C ALA A 467 13.68 -5.88 17.40
N SER A 468 13.88 -7.16 17.13
CA SER A 468 14.86 -7.60 16.15
C SER A 468 14.45 -7.13 14.76
N GLU A 469 15.42 -6.73 13.94
CA GLU A 469 15.19 -6.34 12.54
C GLU A 469 14.42 -7.43 11.74
N SER A 470 14.57 -8.70 12.15
CA SER A 470 13.91 -9.85 11.51
C SER A 470 12.39 -9.91 11.69
N ASP A 471 11.82 -9.22 12.68
CA ASP A 471 10.39 -9.33 13.00
C ASP A 471 9.51 -8.32 12.26
N LEU A 472 10.11 -7.39 11.51
CA LEU A 472 9.41 -6.20 11.04
C LEU A 472 8.95 -6.28 9.59
N PHE A 473 9.71 -6.94 8.73
CA PHE A 473 9.47 -6.95 7.28
C PHE A 473 9.59 -8.36 6.69
N ASP A 474 8.95 -9.34 7.31
CA ASP A 474 8.89 -10.66 6.69
C ASP A 474 8.00 -10.62 5.43
N VAL A 475 8.66 -10.31 4.31
CA VAL A 475 8.05 -10.24 2.98
C VAL A 475 7.38 -11.55 2.62
N ALA A 476 7.95 -12.68 3.05
CA ALA A 476 7.39 -13.99 2.76
C ALA A 476 6.07 -14.21 3.50
N SER A 477 6.00 -13.88 4.78
CA SER A 477 4.75 -13.95 5.56
C SER A 477 3.69 -13.00 5.04
N ARG A 478 4.07 -11.80 4.58
CA ARG A 478 3.15 -10.84 3.98
C ARG A 478 2.57 -11.35 2.67
N ASP A 479 3.43 -11.80 1.75
CA ASP A 479 2.99 -12.30 0.45
C ASP A 479 2.10 -13.54 0.62
N GLN A 480 2.42 -14.43 1.57
CA GLN A 480 1.56 -15.54 1.97
C GLN A 480 0.21 -15.09 2.54
N LEU A 481 0.19 -14.02 3.35
CA LEU A 481 -1.06 -13.46 3.87
C LEU A 481 -1.94 -12.90 2.75
N LEU A 482 -1.36 -12.15 1.82
CA LEU A 482 -2.08 -11.61 0.67
C LEU A 482 -2.61 -12.72 -0.24
N GLU A 483 -1.83 -13.75 -0.45
CA GLU A 483 -2.23 -14.94 -1.22
C GLU A 483 -3.34 -15.72 -0.49
N ALA A 484 -3.19 -15.94 0.82
CA ALA A 484 -4.18 -16.64 1.64
C ALA A 484 -5.52 -15.89 1.70
N LEU A 485 -5.50 -14.56 1.65
CA LEU A 485 -6.70 -13.73 1.60
C LEU A 485 -7.27 -13.59 0.18
N GLY A 486 -6.56 -14.05 -0.85
CA GLY A 486 -6.95 -13.88 -2.25
C GLY A 486 -7.03 -12.43 -2.70
N LEU A 487 -6.27 -11.55 -2.06
CA LEU A 487 -6.26 -10.11 -2.31
C LEU A 487 -5.20 -9.75 -3.36
N SER A 488 -5.30 -10.29 -4.58
CA SER A 488 -4.41 -9.91 -5.67
C SER A 488 -4.72 -8.51 -6.19
N LEU A 489 -3.68 -7.76 -6.55
CA LEU A 489 -3.83 -6.49 -7.27
C LEU A 489 -4.46 -6.75 -8.63
N GLN A 490 -5.35 -5.87 -9.02
CA GLN A 490 -5.98 -5.90 -10.32
C GLN A 490 -5.42 -4.77 -11.20
N PRO A 491 -5.31 -4.95 -12.53
CA PRO A 491 -4.95 -3.86 -13.41
C PRO A 491 -5.99 -2.75 -13.33
N ALA A 492 -5.56 -1.50 -13.43
CA ALA A 492 -6.45 -0.35 -13.40
C ALA A 492 -7.49 -0.44 -14.53
N TRP A 493 -8.71 0.04 -14.27
CA TRP A 493 -9.78 -0.01 -15.26
C TRP A 493 -9.57 0.97 -16.42
N GLY A 494 -9.00 2.15 -16.14
CA GLY A 494 -8.65 3.14 -17.18
C GLY A 494 -7.31 2.84 -17.83
N PRO A 495 -7.08 3.34 -19.08
CA PRO A 495 -5.77 3.22 -19.70
C PRO A 495 -4.72 4.01 -18.90
N GLN A 496 -3.53 3.43 -18.76
CA GLN A 496 -2.39 4.06 -18.11
C GLN A 496 -1.28 4.34 -19.12
N ARG A 497 -0.38 5.25 -18.78
CA ARG A 497 0.79 5.50 -19.62
C ARG A 497 1.69 4.26 -19.69
N PRO A 498 2.36 4.01 -20.82
CA PRO A 498 3.29 2.89 -20.92
C PRO A 498 4.42 3.04 -19.90
N THR A 499 4.79 1.94 -19.26
CA THR A 499 5.89 1.89 -18.32
C THR A 499 6.98 0.99 -18.86
N VAL A 500 8.25 1.41 -18.72
CA VAL A 500 9.41 0.61 -19.06
C VAL A 500 10.12 0.22 -17.76
N ARG A 501 10.30 -1.06 -17.57
CA ARG A 501 11.01 -1.62 -16.41
C ARG A 501 12.35 -2.15 -16.83
N THR A 502 13.36 -1.73 -16.10
CA THR A 502 14.71 -2.28 -16.08
C THR A 502 15.05 -2.57 -14.61
N GLY A 503 15.74 -3.64 -14.32
CA GLY A 503 16.08 -3.95 -12.93
C GLY A 503 16.83 -5.27 -12.81
N LEU A 504 17.37 -5.53 -11.62
CA LEU A 504 18.11 -6.78 -11.34
C LEU A 504 17.25 -8.02 -11.57
N ASP A 505 15.94 -7.87 -11.57
CA ASP A 505 14.99 -8.94 -11.87
C ASP A 505 14.96 -9.36 -13.34
N LEU A 506 15.34 -8.45 -14.16
CA LEU A 506 15.46 -8.68 -15.59
C LEU A 506 16.89 -9.07 -15.98
N VAL A 507 17.79 -9.11 -15.01
CA VAL A 507 19.17 -9.57 -15.18
C VAL A 507 19.26 -11.03 -14.75
N ARG A 508 19.94 -11.85 -15.54
CA ARG A 508 20.28 -13.24 -15.19
C ARG A 508 21.61 -13.63 -15.78
N TYR A 509 22.19 -14.67 -15.21
CA TYR A 509 23.41 -15.27 -15.72
C TYR A 509 23.24 -16.78 -15.84
N ASN A 510 23.54 -17.32 -16.98
CA ASN A 510 23.57 -18.75 -17.25
C ASN A 510 24.63 -19.06 -18.32
N ARG A 511 25.00 -20.32 -18.45
CA ARG A 511 26.06 -20.74 -19.37
C ARG A 511 25.72 -20.56 -20.85
N VAL A 512 24.47 -20.34 -21.24
CA VAL A 512 24.08 -20.13 -22.66
C VAL A 512 24.13 -18.66 -23.03
N GLU A 513 23.43 -17.82 -22.26
CA GLU A 513 23.37 -16.38 -22.55
C GLU A 513 24.56 -15.61 -21.99
N GLY A 514 25.29 -16.21 -21.04
CA GLY A 514 26.23 -15.50 -20.21
C GLY A 514 25.48 -14.48 -19.34
N PHE A 515 26.00 -13.28 -19.22
CA PHE A 515 25.30 -12.17 -18.59
C PHE A 515 24.21 -11.66 -19.54
N SER A 516 22.96 -11.70 -19.13
CA SER A 516 21.86 -11.23 -19.98
C SER A 516 20.99 -10.20 -19.25
N VAL A 517 20.54 -9.22 -20.00
CA VAL A 517 19.71 -8.11 -19.54
C VAL A 517 18.43 -8.07 -20.36
N ALA A 518 17.31 -7.80 -19.69
CA ALA A 518 16.06 -7.57 -20.39
C ALA A 518 15.46 -6.20 -20.06
N VAL A 519 14.63 -5.73 -20.98
CA VAL A 519 13.78 -4.57 -20.84
C VAL A 519 12.33 -5.05 -20.99
N LEU A 520 11.48 -4.66 -20.07
CA LEU A 520 10.04 -4.99 -20.06
C LEU A 520 9.22 -3.72 -20.21
N GLY A 521 8.52 -3.59 -21.32
CA GLY A 521 7.48 -2.59 -21.55
C GLY A 521 6.13 -3.13 -21.11
N GLU A 522 5.35 -2.35 -20.37
CA GLU A 522 3.98 -2.69 -19.95
C GLU A 522 3.08 -1.51 -20.21
N GLN A 523 1.91 -1.77 -20.82
CA GLN A 523 0.87 -0.78 -21.09
C GLN A 523 -0.47 -1.31 -20.64
N GLN A 524 -1.08 -0.67 -19.64
CA GLN A 524 -2.48 -0.91 -19.30
C GLN A 524 -3.39 -0.19 -20.30
N LEU A 525 -4.14 -0.96 -21.07
CA LEU A 525 -5.00 -0.46 -22.17
C LEU A 525 -6.40 -0.07 -21.68
N GLY A 526 -6.73 -0.39 -20.42
CA GLY A 526 -8.05 -0.20 -19.84
C GLY A 526 -8.94 -1.45 -19.92
N ALA A 527 -10.05 -1.44 -19.20
CA ALA A 527 -10.99 -2.57 -19.08
C ALA A 527 -10.33 -3.91 -18.65
N GLY A 528 -9.24 -3.82 -17.88
CA GLY A 528 -8.46 -4.96 -17.40
C GLY A 528 -7.45 -5.50 -18.41
N TYR A 529 -7.32 -4.93 -19.61
CA TYR A 529 -6.32 -5.32 -20.60
C TYR A 529 -4.97 -4.70 -20.33
N THR A 530 -3.92 -5.53 -20.41
CA THR A 530 -2.51 -5.12 -20.30
C THR A 530 -1.73 -5.73 -21.47
N ALA A 531 -1.02 -4.89 -22.23
CA ALA A 531 -0.05 -5.34 -23.21
C ALA A 531 1.34 -5.37 -22.58
N LYS A 532 2.15 -6.38 -22.93
CA LYS A 532 3.51 -6.57 -22.43
C LYS A 532 4.44 -6.84 -23.59
N ALA A 533 5.63 -6.25 -23.53
CA ALA A 533 6.70 -6.48 -24.51
C ALA A 533 8.02 -6.66 -23.76
N LEU A 534 8.66 -7.82 -23.89
CA LEU A 534 9.95 -8.12 -23.30
C LEU A 534 10.98 -8.32 -24.41
N ALA A 535 12.11 -7.65 -24.25
CA ALA A 535 13.30 -7.89 -25.10
C ALA A 535 14.49 -8.21 -24.19
N ARG A 536 15.21 -9.29 -24.47
CA ARG A 536 16.36 -9.78 -23.71
C ARG A 536 17.52 -10.09 -24.62
N LEU A 537 18.71 -9.64 -24.25
CA LEU A 537 19.96 -9.92 -24.95
C LEU A 537 20.98 -10.51 -23.98
N GLY A 538 21.57 -11.63 -24.35
CA GLY A 538 22.72 -12.23 -23.68
C GLY A 538 24.02 -11.78 -24.34
N HIS A 539 25.05 -11.57 -23.52
CA HIS A 539 26.36 -11.14 -24.07
C HIS A 539 27.14 -12.28 -24.71
N ALA A 540 26.92 -13.54 -24.31
CA ALA A 540 27.68 -14.68 -24.80
C ALA A 540 27.10 -15.23 -26.10
N ASP A 541 25.81 -15.25 -26.28
CA ASP A 541 25.13 -15.80 -27.45
C ASP A 541 24.66 -14.73 -28.44
N LEU A 542 24.67 -13.46 -28.04
CA LEU A 542 24.21 -12.30 -28.80
C LEU A 542 22.83 -12.52 -29.46
N HIS A 543 22.02 -13.39 -28.86
CA HIS A 543 20.71 -13.76 -29.37
C HIS A 543 19.64 -12.93 -28.73
N LEU A 544 18.84 -12.22 -29.54
CA LEU A 544 17.72 -11.45 -29.07
C LEU A 544 16.53 -12.39 -28.78
N ASN A 545 16.18 -12.55 -27.53
CA ASN A 545 14.93 -13.18 -27.10
C ASN A 545 13.86 -12.12 -26.96
N GLY A 546 12.64 -12.40 -27.40
CA GLY A 546 11.52 -11.46 -27.38
C GLY A 546 10.20 -12.13 -27.00
N GLU A 547 9.35 -11.39 -26.30
CA GLU A 547 7.99 -11.83 -26.01
C GLU A 547 7.03 -10.65 -26.12
N LEU A 548 5.93 -10.84 -26.85
CA LEU A 548 4.83 -9.90 -26.93
C LEU A 548 3.57 -10.60 -26.43
N GLY A 549 2.92 -10.01 -25.46
CA GLY A 549 1.73 -10.58 -24.83
C GLY A 549 0.64 -9.57 -24.58
N ILE A 550 -0.58 -10.06 -24.54
CA ILE A 550 -1.75 -9.33 -24.06
C ILE A 550 -2.44 -10.18 -23.02
N GLU A 551 -2.84 -9.59 -21.93
CA GLU A 551 -3.63 -10.25 -20.91
C GLU A 551 -4.84 -9.41 -20.53
N ARG A 552 -5.92 -10.08 -20.13
CA ARG A 552 -7.09 -9.45 -19.53
C ARG A 552 -7.37 -10.05 -18.17
N THR A 553 -7.28 -9.21 -17.15
CA THR A 553 -7.60 -9.60 -15.78
C THR A 553 -8.97 -9.07 -15.39
N ALA A 554 -9.84 -9.97 -14.94
CA ALA A 554 -11.17 -9.66 -14.42
C ALA A 554 -11.36 -10.39 -13.08
N GLY A 555 -11.16 -9.67 -11.98
CA GLY A 555 -11.19 -10.27 -10.65
C GLY A 555 -10.06 -11.29 -10.45
N GLN A 556 -10.43 -12.54 -10.18
CA GLN A 556 -9.49 -13.63 -9.94
C GLN A 556 -9.03 -14.38 -11.22
N ARG A 557 -9.59 -13.99 -12.37
CA ARG A 557 -9.36 -14.65 -13.64
C ARG A 557 -8.53 -13.80 -14.57
N THR A 558 -7.49 -14.37 -15.17
CA THR A 558 -6.65 -13.75 -16.17
C THR A 558 -6.59 -14.63 -17.42
N VAL A 559 -7.08 -14.10 -18.54
CA VAL A 559 -6.92 -14.72 -19.87
C VAL A 559 -5.73 -14.04 -20.52
N PHE A 560 -4.84 -14.80 -21.17
CA PHE A 560 -3.65 -14.28 -21.81
C PHE A 560 -3.40 -14.93 -23.17
N ALA A 561 -2.71 -14.18 -24.02
CA ALA A 561 -2.14 -14.65 -25.28
C ALA A 561 -0.75 -14.05 -25.47
N SER A 562 0.20 -14.82 -25.95
CA SER A 562 1.53 -14.31 -26.26
C SER A 562 2.16 -14.98 -27.48
N VAL A 563 3.08 -14.24 -28.12
CA VAL A 563 4.01 -14.76 -29.10
C VAL A 563 5.43 -14.57 -28.55
N TYR A 564 6.28 -15.55 -28.71
CA TYR A 564 7.57 -15.53 -28.05
C TYR A 564 8.68 -16.25 -28.85
N GLU A 565 9.88 -15.76 -28.64
CA GLU A 565 11.11 -16.51 -28.82
C GLU A 565 11.92 -16.38 -27.52
N ARG A 566 12.09 -17.50 -26.80
CA ARG A 566 12.68 -17.48 -25.47
C ARG A 566 13.55 -18.69 -25.17
N LEU A 567 14.60 -18.47 -24.35
CA LEU A 567 15.34 -19.54 -23.73
C LEU A 567 14.47 -20.18 -22.64
N ARG A 568 14.32 -21.49 -22.65
CA ARG A 568 13.61 -22.27 -21.65
C ARG A 568 14.53 -23.27 -20.98
N ALA A 569 14.28 -23.52 -19.72
CA ALA A 569 14.90 -24.62 -18.98
C ALA A 569 14.03 -25.88 -19.10
N THR A 570 14.66 -27.04 -19.05
CA THR A 570 13.98 -28.32 -18.83
C THR A 570 13.53 -28.37 -17.38
N ALA A 571 12.33 -28.91 -17.10
CA ALA A 571 11.79 -29.08 -15.75
C ALA A 571 11.87 -27.84 -14.84
N PRO A 572 11.34 -26.67 -15.27
CA PRO A 572 11.40 -25.43 -14.47
C PRO A 572 10.57 -25.52 -13.18
N GLU A 573 9.69 -26.48 -13.08
CA GLU A 573 8.86 -26.77 -11.92
C GLU A 573 9.64 -27.16 -10.66
N TRP A 574 10.87 -27.63 -10.81
CA TRP A 574 11.75 -28.05 -9.71
C TRP A 574 12.69 -26.94 -9.22
N GLY A 575 12.56 -25.78 -9.77
CA GLY A 575 13.37 -24.60 -9.52
C GLY A 575 13.81 -24.00 -10.83
N ASP A 576 13.33 -22.79 -11.14
CA ASP A 576 13.64 -22.12 -12.39
C ASP A 576 15.11 -21.66 -12.44
N PRO A 577 15.99 -22.33 -13.19
CA PRO A 577 17.40 -21.96 -13.28
C PRO A 577 17.62 -20.65 -14.04
N LEU A 578 16.58 -20.11 -14.70
CA LEU A 578 16.62 -18.81 -15.38
C LEU A 578 16.24 -17.64 -14.47
N SER A 579 16.02 -17.89 -13.18
CA SER A 579 15.80 -16.84 -12.19
C SER A 579 17.13 -16.24 -11.68
N PHE A 580 17.05 -15.09 -10.98
CA PHE A 580 18.23 -14.40 -10.46
C PHE A 580 19.02 -15.23 -9.42
N GLY A 581 18.32 -15.96 -8.56
CA GLY A 581 18.96 -16.77 -7.49
C GLY A 581 20.02 -17.74 -8.02
N PRO A 582 19.70 -18.63 -8.96
CA PRO A 582 20.66 -19.54 -9.60
C PRO A 582 21.77 -18.85 -10.38
N SER A 583 21.60 -17.58 -10.76
CA SER A 583 22.65 -16.81 -11.42
C SER A 583 23.86 -16.57 -10.51
N LEU A 584 23.68 -16.47 -9.20
CA LEU A 584 24.78 -16.26 -8.24
C LEU A 584 25.76 -17.46 -8.17
N PRO A 585 25.31 -18.71 -7.94
CA PRO A 585 26.21 -19.86 -8.01
C PRO A 585 26.85 -20.04 -9.38
N ALA A 586 26.14 -19.68 -10.46
CA ALA A 586 26.70 -19.75 -11.80
C ALA A 586 27.85 -18.76 -11.98
N ILE A 587 27.71 -17.50 -11.50
CA ILE A 587 28.79 -16.49 -11.56
C ILE A 587 29.93 -16.84 -10.60
N LEU A 588 29.63 -17.17 -9.34
CA LEU A 588 30.64 -17.32 -8.29
C LEU A 588 31.43 -18.63 -8.40
N TYR A 589 30.72 -19.71 -8.74
CA TYR A 589 31.30 -21.07 -8.67
C TYR A 589 31.29 -21.79 -10.00
N GLY A 590 30.81 -21.17 -11.09
CA GLY A 590 30.63 -21.87 -12.37
C GLY A 590 29.63 -23.01 -12.31
N ARG A 591 28.71 -23.00 -11.32
CA ARG A 591 27.67 -24.01 -11.13
C ARG A 591 26.36 -23.54 -11.73
N ASP A 592 26.08 -23.96 -12.94
CA ASP A 592 24.80 -23.80 -13.62
C ASP A 592 24.12 -25.16 -13.73
N GLU A 593 23.04 -25.34 -13.00
CA GLU A 593 22.30 -26.61 -12.87
C GLU A 593 21.29 -26.82 -14.01
N GLY A 594 20.96 -25.76 -14.77
CA GLY A 594 19.99 -25.81 -15.85
C GLY A 594 20.42 -26.57 -17.08
N PHE A 595 19.46 -27.15 -17.80
CA PHE A 595 19.59 -27.57 -19.21
C PHE A 595 18.62 -26.73 -20.02
N TYR A 596 19.09 -26.19 -21.16
CA TYR A 596 18.40 -25.12 -21.86
C TYR A 596 18.12 -25.49 -23.32
N PHE A 597 16.98 -25.04 -23.81
CA PHE A 597 16.59 -25.09 -25.22
C PHE A 597 15.88 -23.79 -25.60
N ARG A 598 15.81 -23.49 -26.89
CA ARG A 598 15.06 -22.35 -27.40
C ARG A 598 13.69 -22.80 -27.87
N ALA A 599 12.68 -21.99 -27.56
CA ALA A 599 11.32 -22.19 -28.02
C ALA A 599 10.82 -20.91 -28.67
N THR A 600 10.31 -21.03 -29.90
CA THR A 600 9.63 -19.98 -30.64
C THR A 600 8.20 -20.43 -30.86
N GLY A 601 7.21 -19.62 -30.45
CA GLY A 601 5.84 -20.07 -30.54
C GLY A 601 4.80 -19.05 -30.14
N VAL A 602 3.58 -19.53 -30.05
CA VAL A 602 2.40 -18.81 -29.60
C VAL A 602 1.71 -19.58 -28.51
N GLU A 603 1.11 -18.89 -27.57
CA GLU A 603 0.31 -19.50 -26.52
C GLU A 603 -0.92 -18.66 -26.19
N VAL A 604 -1.98 -19.31 -25.77
CA VAL A 604 -3.20 -18.72 -25.22
C VAL A 604 -3.62 -19.54 -24.01
N GLY A 605 -4.04 -18.88 -22.96
CA GLY A 605 -4.43 -19.58 -21.75
C GLY A 605 -5.28 -18.76 -20.80
N ASP A 606 -5.57 -19.41 -19.70
CA ASP A 606 -6.39 -18.87 -18.62
C ASP A 606 -5.77 -19.25 -17.27
N ARG A 607 -5.73 -18.32 -16.36
CA ARG A 607 -5.29 -18.53 -14.98
C ARG A 607 -6.34 -17.98 -14.04
N THR A 608 -6.85 -18.83 -13.16
CA THR A 608 -7.78 -18.44 -12.11
C THR A 608 -7.11 -18.68 -10.75
N VAL A 609 -7.06 -17.65 -9.92
CA VAL A 609 -6.48 -17.70 -8.57
C VAL A 609 -7.61 -17.62 -7.56
N HIS A 610 -7.70 -18.58 -6.66
CA HIS A 610 -8.64 -18.62 -5.56
C HIS A 610 -7.89 -18.51 -4.22
N ARG A 611 -8.60 -18.18 -3.16
CA ARG A 611 -8.04 -18.04 -1.80
C ARG A 611 -7.20 -19.27 -1.35
N ARG A 612 -7.55 -20.45 -1.78
CA ARG A 612 -6.89 -21.71 -1.38
C ARG A 612 -6.31 -22.50 -2.54
N GLY A 613 -6.05 -21.86 -3.66
CA GLY A 613 -5.46 -22.55 -4.78
C GLY A 613 -5.55 -21.78 -6.10
N SER A 614 -5.02 -22.39 -7.13
CA SER A 614 -5.04 -21.81 -8.47
C SER A 614 -5.28 -22.91 -9.50
N PHE A 615 -5.87 -22.53 -10.60
CA PHE A 615 -5.99 -23.34 -11.78
C PHE A 615 -5.50 -22.54 -12.97
N GLN A 616 -4.62 -23.14 -13.77
CA GLN A 616 -4.11 -22.54 -15.00
C GLN A 616 -4.09 -23.59 -16.09
N TRP A 617 -4.47 -23.20 -17.28
CA TRP A 617 -4.25 -24.00 -18.48
C TRP A 617 -3.77 -23.11 -19.60
N ARG A 618 -3.03 -23.69 -20.57
CA ARG A 618 -2.66 -23.02 -21.82
C ARG A 618 -2.63 -24.01 -22.97
N LEU A 619 -3.01 -23.52 -24.13
CA LEU A 619 -2.75 -24.14 -25.43
C LEU A 619 -1.53 -23.46 -26.03
N PHE A 620 -0.65 -24.24 -26.63
CA PHE A 620 0.56 -23.72 -27.26
C PHE A 620 0.83 -24.39 -28.61
N HIS A 621 1.44 -23.62 -29.49
CA HIS A 621 2.11 -24.12 -30.68
C HIS A 621 3.52 -23.59 -30.69
N GLU A 622 4.53 -24.47 -30.61
CA GLU A 622 5.91 -24.06 -30.49
C GLU A 622 6.87 -24.91 -31.30
N GLN A 623 7.91 -24.27 -31.83
CA GLN A 623 9.08 -24.90 -32.41
C GLN A 623 10.21 -24.86 -31.40
N GLN A 624 10.83 -26.01 -31.18
CA GLN A 624 11.92 -26.16 -30.22
C GLN A 624 13.23 -26.48 -30.98
N ARG A 625 14.35 -25.94 -30.45
CA ARG A 625 15.67 -26.19 -30.99
C ARG A 625 16.74 -26.11 -29.88
N THR A 626 17.92 -26.63 -30.18
CA THR A 626 19.08 -26.50 -29.28
C THR A 626 19.38 -25.02 -29.03
N ALA A 627 19.73 -24.67 -27.81
CA ALA A 627 20.08 -23.32 -27.39
C ALA A 627 21.56 -22.99 -27.65
N GLY A 628 22.01 -23.11 -28.90
CA GLY A 628 23.40 -22.93 -29.29
C GLY A 628 24.22 -24.23 -29.31
N ASP A 629 25.43 -24.19 -29.82
CA ASP A 629 26.36 -25.31 -29.81
C ASP A 629 26.76 -25.67 -28.38
N SER A 630 27.02 -26.93 -28.13
CA SER A 630 27.11 -27.57 -26.84
C SER A 630 28.18 -27.04 -25.87
N THR A 631 28.98 -26.07 -26.29
CA THR A 631 30.09 -25.54 -25.50
C THR A 631 30.01 -24.06 -25.37
N VAL A 632 29.56 -23.59 -24.21
CA VAL A 632 29.78 -22.21 -23.81
C VAL A 632 31.18 -22.08 -23.31
N THR A 633 32.06 -21.70 -24.19
CA THR A 633 33.49 -21.70 -23.89
C THR A 633 33.96 -20.40 -23.29
N ASP A 634 33.21 -19.29 -23.44
CA ASP A 634 33.78 -17.96 -23.19
C ASP A 634 33.09 -17.10 -22.14
N THR A 635 32.11 -17.65 -21.42
CA THR A 635 31.50 -16.90 -20.33
C THR A 635 32.44 -16.83 -19.14
N TRP A 636 32.79 -15.60 -18.75
CA TRP A 636 33.61 -15.38 -17.56
C TRP A 636 32.83 -15.71 -16.29
N THR A 637 33.45 -16.48 -15.39
CA THR A 637 32.99 -16.68 -14.01
C THR A 637 34.17 -16.58 -13.05
N LEU A 638 33.89 -16.22 -11.79
CA LEU A 638 34.92 -16.31 -10.74
C LEU A 638 35.39 -17.76 -10.54
N GLY A 639 34.45 -18.73 -10.65
CA GLY A 639 34.79 -20.16 -10.56
C GLY A 639 35.76 -20.63 -11.62
N ARG A 640 35.74 -20.07 -12.83
CA ARG A 640 36.71 -20.37 -13.90
C ARG A 640 38.13 -19.95 -13.52
N THR A 641 38.27 -18.85 -12.79
CA THR A 641 39.57 -18.42 -12.24
C THR A 641 40.13 -19.47 -11.28
N PHE A 642 39.31 -20.29 -10.68
CA PHE A 642 39.68 -21.41 -9.80
C PHE A 642 39.65 -22.80 -10.49
N GLY A 643 39.62 -22.83 -11.82
CA GLY A 643 39.67 -24.06 -12.60
C GLY A 643 38.35 -24.80 -12.80
N GLN A 644 37.24 -24.20 -12.44
CA GLN A 644 35.91 -24.79 -12.68
C GLN A 644 35.39 -24.42 -14.08
N ALA A 645 34.87 -25.39 -14.82
CA ALA A 645 34.28 -25.20 -16.12
C ALA A 645 32.79 -25.57 -16.08
N PHE A 646 31.96 -24.88 -16.88
CA PHE A 646 30.57 -25.30 -17.07
C PHE A 646 30.50 -26.65 -17.76
N ARG A 647 29.57 -27.49 -17.34
CA ARG A 647 29.20 -28.70 -18.09
C ARG A 647 28.51 -28.34 -19.40
N SER A 648 28.61 -29.17 -20.41
CA SER A 648 27.95 -28.99 -21.70
C SER A 648 26.42 -28.92 -21.52
N ASN A 649 25.78 -28.06 -22.33
CA ASN A 649 24.34 -28.11 -22.46
C ASN A 649 23.92 -29.38 -23.22
N PHE A 650 22.69 -29.85 -23.02
CA PHE A 650 22.19 -30.99 -23.79
C PHE A 650 21.82 -30.58 -25.22
N THR A 651 21.88 -31.53 -26.14
CA THR A 651 21.39 -31.33 -27.51
C THR A 651 19.87 -31.54 -27.52
N ALA A 652 19.12 -30.45 -27.73
CA ALA A 652 17.68 -30.52 -27.84
C ALA A 652 17.25 -31.03 -29.21
N SER A 653 16.25 -31.90 -29.25
CA SER A 653 15.63 -32.34 -30.52
C SER A 653 14.93 -31.13 -31.19
N ARG A 654 15.00 -31.05 -32.52
CA ARG A 654 14.18 -30.11 -33.27
C ARG A 654 12.75 -30.61 -33.32
N LEU A 655 11.82 -29.90 -32.71
CA LEU A 655 10.44 -30.32 -32.58
C LEU A 655 9.51 -29.18 -33.00
N ALA A 656 8.42 -29.55 -33.62
CA ALA A 656 7.25 -28.70 -33.81
C ALA A 656 6.09 -29.38 -33.07
N LEU A 657 5.58 -28.73 -32.03
CA LEU A 657 4.61 -29.29 -31.10
C LEU A 657 3.40 -28.39 -30.99
N THR A 658 2.22 -28.97 -30.99
CA THR A 658 0.96 -28.37 -30.58
C THR A 658 0.46 -29.09 -29.36
N GLY A 659 0.18 -28.39 -28.29
CA GLY A 659 -0.17 -29.05 -27.05
C GLY A 659 -1.00 -28.21 -26.12
N MET A 660 -1.34 -28.85 -25.02
CA MET A 660 -2.00 -28.24 -23.88
C MET A 660 -1.27 -28.62 -22.61
N ASP A 661 -1.06 -27.67 -21.72
CA ASP A 661 -0.73 -27.97 -20.33
C ASP A 661 -1.75 -27.37 -19.37
N ALA A 662 -1.90 -28.02 -18.22
CA ALA A 662 -2.76 -27.57 -17.15
C ALA A 662 -2.08 -27.82 -15.79
N SER A 663 -2.27 -26.91 -14.86
CA SER A 663 -1.86 -27.08 -13.48
C SER A 663 -2.97 -26.66 -12.53
N TRP A 664 -3.15 -27.46 -11.48
CA TRP A 664 -4.07 -27.19 -10.40
C TRP A 664 -3.34 -27.28 -9.08
N SER A 665 -3.43 -26.23 -8.28
CA SER A 665 -2.81 -26.17 -6.96
C SER A 665 -3.85 -25.90 -5.89
N ARG A 666 -3.72 -26.52 -4.72
CA ARG A 666 -4.60 -26.33 -3.59
C ARG A 666 -3.85 -26.37 -2.27
N ALA A 667 -4.12 -25.35 -1.44
CA ALA A 667 -3.60 -25.25 -0.09
C ALA A 667 -4.65 -25.71 0.94
N PHE A 668 -4.20 -26.45 1.93
CA PHE A 668 -4.97 -26.94 3.08
C PHE A 668 -4.26 -26.48 4.36
N GLY A 669 -5.03 -26.21 5.41
CA GLY A 669 -4.54 -25.64 6.65
C GLY A 669 -4.77 -24.11 6.66
N ALA A 670 -5.67 -23.66 7.53
CA ALA A 670 -6.05 -22.25 7.64
C ALA A 670 -5.18 -21.49 8.66
N ASP A 671 -4.50 -22.22 9.53
CA ASP A 671 -3.70 -21.65 10.60
C ASP A 671 -2.24 -21.49 10.12
N PRO A 672 -1.72 -20.25 10.03
CA PRO A 672 -0.31 -20.01 9.66
C PRO A 672 0.69 -20.63 10.65
N GLN A 673 0.28 -20.85 11.91
CA GLN A 673 1.09 -21.49 12.94
C GLN A 673 0.86 -23.02 13.02
N GLY A 674 -0.07 -23.53 12.23
CA GLY A 674 -0.38 -24.94 12.13
C GLY A 674 0.38 -25.64 11.00
N THR A 675 0.03 -26.92 10.79
CA THR A 675 0.52 -27.67 9.64
C THR A 675 -0.20 -27.21 8.39
N GLN A 676 0.55 -26.86 7.36
CA GLN A 676 0.04 -26.50 6.04
C GLN A 676 0.42 -27.59 5.03
N LEU A 677 -0.49 -27.89 4.11
CA LEU A 677 -0.26 -28.78 2.99
C LEU A 677 -0.62 -28.07 1.69
N VAL A 678 0.32 -28.00 0.77
CA VAL A 678 0.08 -27.54 -0.60
C VAL A 678 0.22 -28.72 -1.54
N THR A 679 -0.79 -28.96 -2.36
CA THR A 679 -0.77 -30.00 -3.39
C THR A 679 -0.84 -29.35 -4.76
N THR A 680 -0.05 -29.86 -5.71
CA THR A 680 -0.06 -29.41 -7.11
C THR A 680 -0.14 -30.60 -8.05
N LEU A 681 -1.12 -30.57 -8.95
CA LEU A 681 -1.27 -31.53 -10.05
C LEU A 681 -0.95 -30.81 -11.35
N ARG A 682 -0.10 -31.40 -12.16
CA ARG A 682 0.27 -30.88 -13.49
C ARG A 682 0.03 -31.96 -14.54
N GLY A 683 -0.46 -31.54 -15.70
CA GLY A 683 -0.62 -32.38 -16.88
C GLY A 683 -0.21 -31.63 -18.13
N GLU A 684 0.44 -32.32 -19.05
CA GLU A 684 0.80 -31.81 -20.37
C GLU A 684 0.62 -32.90 -21.41
N GLY A 685 0.01 -32.56 -22.53
CA GLY A 685 -0.07 -33.41 -23.71
C GLY A 685 0.23 -32.61 -24.97
N ALA A 686 1.01 -33.20 -25.87
CA ALA A 686 1.37 -32.54 -27.12
C ALA A 686 1.51 -33.56 -28.25
N THR A 687 1.24 -33.07 -29.45
CA THR A 687 1.38 -33.82 -30.72
C THR A 687 2.09 -32.96 -31.76
N GLY A 688 2.67 -33.56 -32.75
CA GLY A 688 3.42 -32.92 -33.83
C GLY A 688 4.57 -33.78 -34.31
N THR A 689 5.80 -33.33 -34.18
CA THR A 689 6.99 -34.15 -34.50
C THR A 689 7.03 -35.45 -33.65
N VAL A 690 6.58 -35.39 -32.42
CA VAL A 690 6.38 -36.50 -31.49
C VAL A 690 5.03 -36.35 -30.80
N THR A 691 4.52 -37.45 -30.24
CA THR A 691 3.26 -37.41 -29.46
C THR A 691 3.51 -37.99 -28.07
N TYR A 692 3.21 -37.22 -27.04
CA TYR A 692 3.40 -37.62 -25.67
C TYR A 692 2.33 -37.03 -24.75
N GLY A 693 2.19 -37.65 -23.59
CA GLY A 693 1.49 -37.13 -22.43
C GLY A 693 2.36 -37.29 -21.19
N ARG A 694 2.31 -36.35 -20.26
CA ARG A 694 2.96 -36.43 -18.95
C ARG A 694 2.07 -35.87 -17.84
N ALA A 695 2.17 -36.43 -16.66
CA ALA A 695 1.48 -35.97 -15.49
C ALA A 695 2.40 -36.02 -14.27
N ALA A 696 2.27 -35.04 -13.39
CA ALA A 696 3.02 -34.98 -12.14
C ALA A 696 2.14 -34.52 -10.99
N PHE A 697 2.40 -35.06 -9.82
CA PHE A 697 1.81 -34.70 -8.56
C PHE A 697 2.91 -34.28 -7.58
N GLU A 698 2.72 -33.19 -6.88
CA GLU A 698 3.62 -32.69 -5.85
C GLU A 698 2.83 -32.33 -4.60
N ALA A 699 3.35 -32.68 -3.44
CA ALA A 699 2.80 -32.33 -2.14
C ALA A 699 3.89 -31.76 -1.24
N THR A 700 3.67 -30.58 -0.72
CA THR A 700 4.56 -29.90 0.24
C THR A 700 3.84 -29.74 1.56
N ILE A 701 4.38 -30.34 2.61
CA ILE A 701 3.92 -30.15 4.00
C ILE A 701 4.90 -29.20 4.67
N THR A 702 4.39 -28.15 5.29
CA THR A 702 5.17 -27.22 6.11
C THR A 702 4.58 -27.15 7.51
N ARG A 703 5.46 -27.07 8.52
CA ARG A 703 5.08 -26.93 9.94
C ARG A 703 6.08 -26.04 10.66
N PRO A 704 5.64 -24.93 11.27
CA PRO A 704 6.46 -24.17 12.19
C PRO A 704 6.78 -24.98 13.47
N VAL A 705 8.05 -25.00 13.88
CA VAL A 705 8.52 -25.62 15.10
C VAL A 705 9.48 -24.66 15.78
N ALA A 706 9.03 -24.01 16.86
CA ALA A 706 9.74 -22.94 17.52
C ALA A 706 10.11 -21.80 16.51
N ARG A 707 11.40 -21.49 16.34
CA ARG A 707 11.89 -20.48 15.40
C ARG A 707 12.18 -21.03 13.98
N TYR A 708 11.92 -22.29 13.73
CA TYR A 708 12.21 -22.94 12.45
C TYR A 708 10.91 -23.35 11.76
N THR A 709 10.93 -23.40 10.43
CA THR A 709 9.87 -24.00 9.64
C THR A 709 10.43 -25.28 9.00
N LEU A 710 9.82 -26.41 9.33
CA LEU A 710 10.14 -27.69 8.70
C LEU A 710 9.27 -27.85 7.46
N GLY A 711 9.89 -28.16 6.32
CA GLY A 711 9.21 -28.43 5.05
C GLY A 711 9.63 -29.79 4.51
N LEU A 712 8.65 -30.56 4.05
CA LEU A 712 8.86 -31.79 3.32
C LEU A 712 8.10 -31.72 2.01
N THR A 713 8.79 -31.90 0.89
CA THR A 713 8.19 -31.99 -0.43
C THR A 713 8.38 -33.40 -1.01
N ALA A 714 7.30 -33.98 -1.51
CA ALA A 714 7.31 -35.24 -2.23
C ALA A 714 6.66 -35.05 -3.60
N SER A 715 7.21 -35.67 -4.62
CA SER A 715 6.71 -35.60 -5.99
C SER A 715 6.73 -36.97 -6.66
N ALA A 716 5.77 -37.16 -7.55
CA ALA A 716 5.67 -38.35 -8.41
C ALA A 716 5.23 -37.89 -9.81
N GLY A 717 5.75 -38.58 -10.84
CA GLY A 717 5.38 -38.27 -12.22
C GLY A 717 5.37 -39.54 -13.10
N THR A 718 4.61 -39.44 -14.18
CA THR A 718 4.53 -40.47 -15.21
C THR A 718 4.42 -39.85 -16.59
N SER A 719 4.77 -40.63 -17.62
CA SER A 719 4.64 -40.23 -19.01
C SER A 719 4.22 -41.40 -19.90
N VAL A 720 3.61 -41.06 -21.02
CA VAL A 720 3.21 -41.98 -22.08
C VAL A 720 3.60 -41.41 -23.43
N GLY A 721 3.83 -42.28 -24.41
CA GLY A 721 4.25 -41.90 -25.76
C GLY A 721 5.74 -41.50 -25.85
N ASP A 722 6.10 -40.81 -26.91
CA ASP A 722 7.50 -40.46 -27.23
C ASP A 722 7.91 -39.16 -26.52
N LEU A 723 8.28 -39.27 -25.25
CA LEU A 723 8.70 -38.11 -24.44
C LEU A 723 10.04 -37.58 -24.90
N PRO A 724 10.12 -36.31 -25.44
CA PRO A 724 11.37 -35.76 -25.90
C PRO A 724 12.28 -35.35 -24.73
N PRO A 725 13.61 -35.30 -24.90
CA PRO A 725 14.55 -34.94 -23.84
C PRO A 725 14.22 -33.60 -23.17
N GLN A 726 13.72 -32.60 -23.91
CA GLN A 726 13.34 -31.27 -23.40
C GLN A 726 12.18 -31.36 -22.39
N ARG A 727 11.42 -32.43 -22.38
CA ARG A 727 10.26 -32.65 -21.50
C ARG A 727 10.49 -33.80 -20.52
N GLY A 728 11.69 -34.40 -20.55
CA GLY A 728 12.06 -35.46 -19.64
C GLY A 728 12.04 -35.06 -18.17
N TRP A 729 11.97 -36.05 -17.32
CA TRP A 729 12.11 -35.91 -15.87
C TRP A 729 13.60 -35.91 -15.51
N PHE A 730 14.06 -34.88 -14.85
CA PHE A 730 15.44 -34.75 -14.38
C PHE A 730 15.46 -34.86 -12.87
N LEU A 731 16.27 -35.77 -12.34
CA LEU A 731 16.50 -35.98 -10.92
C LEU A 731 17.88 -35.45 -10.55
N GLY A 732 18.00 -34.86 -9.36
CA GLY A 732 19.24 -34.26 -8.86
C GLY A 732 19.20 -32.72 -8.95
N GLY A 733 20.13 -32.07 -8.27
CA GLY A 733 20.21 -30.64 -8.11
C GLY A 733 19.94 -30.19 -6.67
N LEU A 734 19.89 -28.87 -6.45
CA LEU A 734 19.78 -28.28 -5.11
C LEU A 734 18.46 -28.64 -4.38
N ARG A 735 17.42 -29.10 -5.09
CA ARG A 735 16.08 -29.35 -4.54
C ARG A 735 15.56 -30.78 -4.74
N THR A 736 16.31 -31.63 -5.42
CA THR A 736 15.90 -33.01 -5.66
C THR A 736 17.02 -33.98 -5.25
N VAL A 737 16.69 -34.99 -4.48
CA VAL A 737 17.61 -36.03 -4.04
C VAL A 737 17.56 -37.18 -5.05
#